data_016e17298770f062e6a258bfa9120c07
#
_entry.id   016e17298770f062e6a258bfa9120c07
#
_cell.length_a   1.000
_cell.length_b   1.000
_cell.length_c   1.000
_cell.angle_alpha   90.00
_cell.angle_beta   90.00
_cell.angle_gamma   90.00
#
_symmetry.space_group_name_H-M   'P 1'
#
loop_
_entity.id
_entity.type
_entity.pdbx_description
1 polymer ?
#
loop_
_entity_poly.entity_id
_entity_poly.type
_entity_poly.pdbx_seq_one_letter_code
_entity_poly.pdbx_strand_id
1 'polypeptide(L)'
;MEIKVLGSGCSKCQSTIKIIEQVARSSGVTVEITKVEKPEDIKGLGVTSTPAVIIDGKIVHSGGLPSHEKVRGWLVPVRLSFLNQPTRHLFFTGKGGVGKTSLSTATALTLADAGNKVLLVSTDAASNLDEMLGVELRNTPTPVPGVPGLSILNIDPDTAAQSYRERVLAQMSVGASESERATVSEQLSGACTTEIASFDEFASLLSDNAEHFDHIVFDTAPTGHTLRLLSLPKAWSGFLAGNDRGASCLGPHSGLKMQERRFKSALDALSDPAQTTVILVTRPDKGAIAEAARTSEELHELGLNNQRLVVNGVFHASERTDQVACAIEDLGRQALDEMPDALRALPQDQVPLRAFDTVGLPALRALLVDEAAPVASANAVAVEVMESLQGLDALADDLAAAEHGLIMVMGKGGVGKTTVAAALALGLVQRGKTVHLSTTDPAAHLAATLEGELPGLRVDRIDPKVETQRYVDKMMAAKSPGLDAEEQALLLEDLRSPCTEEVAVFHAFSRVVSEGRSAFVVLDTAPTGHSLLLMDATGAYHRQMMAEYGSRSTGHIVTPLMRLQDAAYTKIILVTLPEVTPVSQAAALQDDLRRASIEPYAWVLNKSVLAAGTQDPLLAARLAGERRQMERMAAGMAKRIFTIPWLIRPPVGFIELSKLVSRK
;
A
#
# COMPACT_ATOMS: atom_id res chain seq x y z
N MET A 1 13.62 -8.28 35.43
CA MET A 1 14.78 -7.74 34.66
C MET A 1 15.80 -7.21 35.66
N GLU A 2 17.03 -7.69 35.61
CA GLU A 2 18.10 -7.22 36.48
C GLU A 2 18.82 -6.04 35.82
N ILE A 3 18.90 -4.91 36.55
CA ILE A 3 19.52 -3.68 36.07
C ILE A 3 20.63 -3.25 37.04
N LYS A 4 21.86 -3.10 36.56
CA LYS A 4 22.96 -2.56 37.35
C LYS A 4 23.24 -1.13 36.93
N VAL A 5 23.15 -0.19 37.88
CA VAL A 5 23.50 1.21 37.64
C VAL A 5 24.86 1.46 38.31
N LEU A 6 25.85 1.79 37.47
CA LEU A 6 27.25 1.95 37.86
C LEU A 6 27.59 3.43 38.01
N GLY A 7 28.17 3.77 39.13
CA GLY A 7 28.68 5.12 39.38
C GLY A 7 28.82 5.45 40.88
N SER A 8 29.56 6.48 41.20
CA SER A 8 29.93 6.88 42.56
C SER A 8 28.82 7.48 43.44
N GLY A 9 27.54 7.18 43.16
CA GLY A 9 26.41 7.70 43.94
C GLY A 9 26.11 9.19 43.74
N CYS A 10 26.69 9.83 42.73
CA CYS A 10 26.48 11.25 42.42
C CYS A 10 25.01 11.55 41.97
N SER A 11 24.67 12.85 41.94
CA SER A 11 23.33 13.31 41.54
C SER A 11 22.85 12.74 40.20
N LYS A 12 23.77 12.58 39.24
CA LYS A 12 23.44 11.98 37.92
C LYS A 12 23.09 10.50 38.03
N CYS A 13 23.77 9.72 38.86
CA CYS A 13 23.47 8.31 39.10
C CYS A 13 22.10 8.15 39.77
N GLN A 14 21.78 8.98 40.75
CA GLN A 14 20.50 8.99 41.43
C GLN A 14 19.36 9.38 40.48
N SER A 15 19.58 10.37 39.61
CA SER A 15 18.62 10.78 38.58
C SER A 15 18.40 9.67 37.55
N THR A 16 19.46 8.95 37.14
CA THR A 16 19.36 7.79 36.25
C THR A 16 18.45 6.71 36.85
N ILE A 17 18.63 6.38 38.13
CA ILE A 17 17.81 5.39 38.84
C ILE A 17 16.34 5.86 38.87
N LYS A 18 16.10 7.14 39.25
CA LYS A 18 14.72 7.68 39.24
C LYS A 18 14.04 7.60 37.89
N ILE A 19 14.77 7.89 36.80
CA ILE A 19 14.24 7.77 35.43
C ILE A 19 13.91 6.31 35.14
N ILE A 20 14.78 5.37 35.47
CA ILE A 20 14.55 3.94 35.26
C ILE A 20 13.30 3.48 36.03
N GLU A 21 13.19 3.83 37.32
CA GLU A 21 12.02 3.48 38.16
C GLU A 21 10.71 4.12 37.61
N GLN A 22 10.79 5.36 37.17
CA GLN A 22 9.64 6.07 36.64
C GLN A 22 9.16 5.45 35.33
N VAL A 23 10.10 5.15 34.42
CA VAL A 23 9.78 4.50 33.14
C VAL A 23 9.29 3.06 33.38
N ALA A 24 9.92 2.30 34.29
CA ALA A 24 9.48 0.94 34.62
C ALA A 24 8.04 0.92 35.15
N ARG A 25 7.68 1.86 36.05
CA ARG A 25 6.29 1.98 36.55
C ARG A 25 5.31 2.35 35.44
N SER A 26 5.66 3.32 34.59
CA SER A 26 4.79 3.75 33.48
C SER A 26 4.60 2.68 32.42
N SER A 27 5.59 1.78 32.26
CA SER A 27 5.59 0.68 31.27
C SER A 27 5.12 -0.67 31.86
N GLY A 28 4.74 -0.73 33.13
CA GLY A 28 4.30 -1.98 33.78
C GLY A 28 5.40 -3.05 33.91
N VAL A 29 6.67 -2.67 33.80
CA VAL A 29 7.81 -3.59 33.84
C VAL A 29 8.36 -3.70 35.26
N THR A 30 8.50 -4.92 35.78
CA THR A 30 9.15 -5.18 37.06
C THR A 30 10.67 -5.20 36.88
N VAL A 31 11.37 -4.28 37.53
CA VAL A 31 12.83 -4.17 37.51
C VAL A 31 13.42 -4.34 38.88
N GLU A 32 14.57 -5.01 38.97
CA GLU A 32 15.41 -5.08 40.16
C GLU A 32 16.68 -4.28 39.91
N ILE A 33 16.84 -3.16 40.64
CA ILE A 33 17.95 -2.23 40.42
C ILE A 33 19.03 -2.42 41.47
N THR A 34 20.20 -2.83 41.03
CA THR A 34 21.41 -2.95 41.85
C THR A 34 22.36 -1.77 41.58
N LYS A 35 22.81 -1.11 42.65
CA LYS A 35 23.82 -0.03 42.56
C LYS A 35 25.21 -0.59 42.66
N VAL A 36 26.10 -0.24 41.75
CA VAL A 36 27.51 -0.61 41.77
C VAL A 36 28.33 0.68 41.95
N GLU A 37 28.82 0.92 43.17
CA GLU A 37 29.46 2.19 43.53
C GLU A 37 30.99 2.09 43.66
N LYS A 38 31.54 0.88 43.88
CA LYS A 38 32.98 0.70 44.04
C LYS A 38 33.73 0.84 42.72
N PRO A 39 34.80 1.69 42.68
CA PRO A 39 35.53 1.92 41.42
C PRO A 39 36.19 0.68 40.83
N GLU A 40 36.57 -0.28 41.69
CA GLU A 40 37.17 -1.56 41.28
C GLU A 40 36.16 -2.43 40.52
N ASP A 41 34.95 -2.52 41.04
CA ASP A 41 33.86 -3.28 40.41
C ASP A 41 33.42 -2.64 39.09
N ILE A 42 33.38 -1.31 39.02
CA ILE A 42 33.04 -0.56 37.81
C ILE A 42 34.04 -0.81 36.68
N LYS A 43 35.34 -0.76 37.02
CA LYS A 43 36.43 -1.03 36.06
C LYS A 43 36.40 -2.48 35.57
N GLY A 44 36.10 -3.43 36.45
CA GLY A 44 35.99 -4.85 36.11
C GLY A 44 34.86 -5.16 35.11
N LEU A 45 33.88 -4.28 35.01
CA LEU A 45 32.75 -4.42 34.07
C LEU A 45 32.96 -3.70 32.72
N GLY A 46 34.16 -3.18 32.45
CA GLY A 46 34.55 -2.58 31.17
C GLY A 46 33.93 -1.20 30.88
N VAL A 47 33.46 -0.50 31.90
CA VAL A 47 32.82 0.81 31.77
C VAL A 47 33.84 1.93 31.85
N THR A 48 33.84 2.83 30.87
CA THR A 48 34.78 3.95 30.74
C THR A 48 34.26 5.29 31.29
N SER A 49 32.95 5.43 31.43
CA SER A 49 32.30 6.65 31.92
C SER A 49 31.02 6.36 32.70
N THR A 50 30.73 7.17 33.75
CA THR A 50 29.56 7.03 34.62
C THR A 50 28.63 8.26 34.54
N PRO A 51 27.31 8.12 34.78
CA PRO A 51 26.59 6.86 35.09
C PRO A 51 26.61 5.90 33.92
N ALA A 52 26.69 4.60 34.20
CA ALA A 52 26.50 3.57 33.22
C ALA A 52 25.41 2.60 33.67
N VAL A 53 24.77 1.96 32.71
CA VAL A 53 23.66 1.01 32.94
C VAL A 53 23.96 -0.30 32.25
N ILE A 54 23.85 -1.40 32.98
CA ILE A 54 23.97 -2.77 32.48
C ILE A 54 22.63 -3.47 32.69
N ILE A 55 22.10 -4.10 31.64
CA ILE A 55 20.90 -4.91 31.70
C ILE A 55 21.26 -6.31 31.22
N ASP A 56 20.94 -7.32 32.02
CA ASP A 56 21.18 -8.73 31.71
C ASP A 56 22.63 -8.98 31.21
N GLY A 57 23.59 -8.30 31.83
CA GLY A 57 25.03 -8.42 31.51
C GLY A 57 25.54 -7.56 30.36
N LYS A 58 24.70 -6.85 29.64
CA LYS A 58 25.07 -5.99 28.51
C LYS A 58 25.05 -4.51 28.88
N ILE A 59 26.12 -3.77 28.55
CA ILE A 59 26.17 -2.31 28.74
C ILE A 59 25.24 -1.64 27.75
N VAL A 60 24.14 -1.00 28.23
CA VAL A 60 23.14 -0.30 27.41
C VAL A 60 23.34 1.22 27.43
N HIS A 61 24.14 1.73 28.42
CA HIS A 61 24.43 3.16 28.52
C HIS A 61 25.77 3.40 29.21
N SER A 62 26.49 4.44 28.77
CA SER A 62 27.73 4.89 29.40
C SER A 62 27.89 6.40 29.22
N GLY A 63 27.98 7.13 30.37
CA GLY A 63 28.18 8.58 30.41
C GLY A 63 26.90 9.42 30.18
N GLY A 64 26.82 10.54 30.92
CA GLY A 64 25.67 11.45 30.85
C GLY A 64 24.38 10.92 31.50
N LEU A 65 23.34 11.76 31.53
CA LEU A 65 22.02 11.38 32.01
C LEU A 65 21.21 10.82 30.84
N PRO A 66 20.67 9.59 30.91
CA PRO A 66 19.82 9.04 29.84
C PRO A 66 18.48 9.77 29.77
N SER A 67 17.93 9.93 28.56
CA SER A 67 16.56 10.41 28.40
C SER A 67 15.57 9.32 28.80
N HIS A 68 14.32 9.73 29.11
CA HIS A 68 13.22 8.79 29.39
C HIS A 68 12.96 7.84 28.19
N GLU A 69 13.06 8.34 26.96
CA GLU A 69 12.91 7.56 25.73
C GLU A 69 13.99 6.49 25.58
N LYS A 70 15.25 6.84 25.90
CA LYS A 70 16.36 5.89 25.86
C LYS A 70 16.20 4.79 26.90
N VAL A 71 15.78 5.15 28.12
CA VAL A 71 15.50 4.17 29.20
C VAL A 71 14.33 3.27 28.83
N ARG A 72 13.31 3.81 28.17
CA ARG A 72 12.17 3.06 27.68
C ARG A 72 12.61 1.98 26.69
N GLY A 73 13.45 2.29 25.71
CA GLY A 73 14.00 1.33 24.76
C GLY A 73 14.81 0.19 25.40
N TRP A 74 15.31 0.36 26.63
CA TRP A 74 15.99 -0.71 27.36
C TRP A 74 15.04 -1.63 28.10
N LEU A 75 13.95 -1.09 28.65
CA LEU A 75 13.03 -1.81 29.53
C LEU A 75 11.94 -2.57 28.77
N VAL A 76 11.59 -2.08 27.59
CA VAL A 76 10.54 -2.68 26.78
C VAL A 76 11.16 -3.28 25.52
N PRO A 77 11.22 -4.61 25.41
CA PRO A 77 11.81 -5.26 24.26
C PRO A 77 11.05 -4.92 22.99
N VAL A 78 11.78 -4.54 21.95
CA VAL A 78 11.21 -4.36 20.61
C VAL A 78 10.64 -5.70 20.15
N ARG A 79 9.37 -5.70 19.76
CA ARG A 79 8.62 -6.94 19.44
C ARG A 79 8.98 -7.59 18.10
N LEU A 80 9.79 -6.95 17.27
CA LEU A 80 10.20 -7.50 15.98
C LEU A 80 11.55 -8.21 16.10
N SER A 81 11.54 -9.53 16.07
CA SER A 81 12.71 -10.37 16.32
C SER A 81 13.88 -10.12 15.36
N PHE A 82 13.59 -9.74 14.12
CA PHE A 82 14.61 -9.44 13.11
C PHE A 82 15.42 -8.17 13.42
N LEU A 83 14.93 -7.27 14.27
CA LEU A 83 15.67 -6.08 14.71
C LEU A 83 16.82 -6.38 15.69
N ASN A 84 16.91 -7.61 16.20
CA ASN A 84 18.05 -8.02 17.02
C ASN A 84 19.33 -8.18 16.18
N GLN A 85 19.19 -8.61 14.93
CA GLN A 85 20.27 -8.76 13.94
C GLN A 85 19.71 -8.38 12.55
N PRO A 86 19.48 -7.08 12.28
CA PRO A 86 18.90 -6.65 11.04
C PRO A 86 19.91 -6.79 9.90
N THR A 87 19.43 -7.26 8.76
CA THR A 87 20.21 -7.22 7.51
C THR A 87 20.32 -5.79 6.99
N ARG A 88 21.19 -5.56 6.03
CA ARG A 88 21.37 -4.24 5.42
C ARG A 88 20.10 -3.74 4.73
N HIS A 89 19.42 -4.62 4.00
CA HIS A 89 18.19 -4.31 3.26
C HIS A 89 16.98 -4.98 3.92
N LEU A 90 15.96 -4.18 4.23
CA LEU A 90 14.72 -4.63 4.84
C LEU A 90 13.54 -4.25 3.94
N PHE A 91 12.89 -5.24 3.33
CA PHE A 91 11.77 -5.03 2.40
C PHE A 91 10.44 -5.32 3.07
N PHE A 92 9.59 -4.30 3.20
CA PHE A 92 8.23 -4.45 3.71
C PHE A 92 7.26 -4.61 2.55
N THR A 93 6.65 -5.78 2.41
CA THR A 93 5.66 -6.09 1.38
C THR A 93 4.39 -6.69 1.97
N GLY A 94 3.31 -6.69 1.21
CA GLY A 94 2.00 -7.21 1.64
C GLY A 94 0.84 -6.43 1.02
N LYS A 95 -0.37 -6.91 1.25
CA LYS A 95 -1.62 -6.31 0.76
C LYS A 95 -1.76 -4.83 1.16
N GLY A 96 -2.53 -4.06 0.39
CA GLY A 96 -2.89 -2.70 0.78
C GLY A 96 -3.61 -2.66 2.13
N GLY A 97 -3.31 -1.67 2.99
CA GLY A 97 -3.98 -1.45 4.27
C GLY A 97 -3.56 -2.36 5.42
N VAL A 98 -2.55 -3.22 5.26
CA VAL A 98 -2.04 -4.07 6.36
C VAL A 98 -1.08 -3.36 7.31
N GLY A 99 -0.66 -2.13 7.00
CA GLY A 99 0.22 -1.30 7.84
C GLY A 99 1.70 -1.39 7.50
N LYS A 100 2.05 -1.69 6.24
CA LYS A 100 3.44 -1.70 5.74
C LYS A 100 4.18 -0.42 6.09
N THR A 101 3.66 0.72 5.64
CA THR A 101 4.26 2.05 5.83
C THR A 101 4.47 2.39 7.31
N SER A 102 3.50 2.05 8.19
CA SER A 102 3.66 2.27 9.62
C SER A 102 4.78 1.41 10.22
N LEU A 103 4.87 0.14 9.82
CA LEU A 103 5.88 -0.79 10.34
C LEU A 103 7.27 -0.51 9.77
N SER A 104 7.39 -0.20 8.47
CA SER A 104 8.67 0.18 7.84
C SER A 104 9.22 1.46 8.46
N THR A 105 8.36 2.46 8.66
CA THR A 105 8.73 3.73 9.30
C THR A 105 9.12 3.54 10.76
N ALA A 106 8.35 2.78 11.55
CA ALA A 106 8.68 2.48 12.94
C ALA A 106 9.99 1.67 13.06
N THR A 107 10.24 0.75 12.12
CA THR A 107 11.49 0.01 12.01
C THR A 107 12.67 0.94 11.72
N ALA A 108 12.53 1.83 10.74
CA ALA A 108 13.58 2.81 10.40
C ALA A 108 13.88 3.75 11.56
N LEU A 109 12.85 4.21 12.28
CA LEU A 109 13.01 5.02 13.51
C LEU A 109 13.76 4.25 14.61
N THR A 110 13.39 2.99 14.85
CA THR A 110 14.02 2.14 15.86
C THR A 110 15.52 1.94 15.56
N LEU A 111 15.87 1.70 14.31
CA LEU A 111 17.27 1.55 13.87
C LEU A 111 18.05 2.86 14.00
N ALA A 112 17.45 3.99 13.62
CA ALA A 112 18.07 5.30 13.74
C ALA A 112 18.25 5.72 15.21
N ASP A 113 17.24 5.48 16.06
CA ASP A 113 17.32 5.73 17.50
C ASP A 113 18.38 4.84 18.19
N ALA A 114 18.71 3.68 17.60
CA ALA A 114 19.84 2.83 18.01
C ALA A 114 21.21 3.35 17.54
N GLY A 115 21.26 4.44 16.78
CA GLY A 115 22.48 5.11 16.33
C GLY A 115 22.95 4.73 14.93
N ASN A 116 22.16 3.95 14.17
CA ASN A 116 22.48 3.59 12.79
C ASN A 116 22.12 4.73 11.82
N LYS A 117 22.81 4.75 10.68
CA LYS A 117 22.43 5.58 9.54
C LYS A 117 21.44 4.81 8.67
N VAL A 118 20.22 5.30 8.59
CA VAL A 118 19.10 4.60 7.97
C VAL A 118 18.53 5.42 6.81
N LEU A 119 18.31 4.78 5.68
CA LEU A 119 17.54 5.33 4.59
C LEU A 119 16.18 4.62 4.50
N LEU A 120 15.09 5.34 4.67
CA LEU A 120 13.74 4.85 4.42
C LEU A 120 13.33 5.24 2.99
N VAL A 121 13.06 4.24 2.17
CA VAL A 121 12.74 4.42 0.74
C VAL A 121 11.29 4.03 0.52
N SER A 122 10.50 4.93 -0.05
CA SER A 122 9.17 4.59 -0.57
C SER A 122 9.25 4.32 -2.07
N THR A 123 8.59 3.24 -2.50
CA THR A 123 8.33 2.93 -3.92
C THR A 123 6.84 3.02 -4.25
N ASP A 124 6.01 3.46 -3.31
CA ASP A 124 4.57 3.68 -3.51
C ASP A 124 4.34 5.14 -3.94
N ALA A 125 3.89 5.35 -5.18
CA ALA A 125 3.55 6.68 -5.69
C ALA A 125 2.47 7.40 -4.86
N ALA A 126 1.64 6.64 -4.13
CA ALA A 126 0.64 7.15 -3.19
C ALA A 126 1.10 7.05 -1.73
N SER A 127 2.41 7.19 -1.49
CA SER A 127 2.98 7.18 -0.14
C SER A 127 2.47 8.37 0.67
N ASN A 128 2.22 8.15 1.96
CA ASN A 128 1.87 9.20 2.93
C ASN A 128 2.97 9.39 3.99
N LEU A 129 4.21 9.07 3.65
CA LEU A 129 5.36 9.26 4.53
C LEU A 129 5.58 10.74 4.90
N ASP A 130 5.23 11.66 4.01
CA ASP A 130 5.21 13.11 4.26
C ASP A 130 4.30 13.47 5.42
N GLU A 131 3.06 13.00 5.42
CA GLU A 131 2.08 13.20 6.50
C GLU A 131 2.54 12.50 7.80
N MET A 132 3.09 11.28 7.68
CA MET A 132 3.53 10.50 8.84
C MET A 132 4.74 11.08 9.56
N LEU A 133 5.70 11.66 8.80
CA LEU A 133 6.97 12.18 9.33
C LEU A 133 7.04 13.71 9.36
N GLY A 134 6.08 14.40 8.72
CA GLY A 134 6.08 15.86 8.61
C GLY A 134 7.22 16.40 7.74
N VAL A 135 7.63 15.65 6.69
CA VAL A 135 8.76 15.99 5.82
C VAL A 135 8.34 15.86 4.37
N GLU A 136 8.66 16.84 3.55
CA GLU A 136 8.41 16.79 2.11
C GLU A 136 9.19 15.64 1.45
N LEU A 137 8.51 14.79 0.72
CA LEU A 137 9.11 13.67 -0.02
C LEU A 137 9.82 14.17 -1.29
N ARG A 138 11.05 13.68 -1.50
CA ARG A 138 11.87 14.01 -2.68
C ARG A 138 12.58 12.76 -3.20
N ASN A 139 13.01 12.81 -4.49
CA ASN A 139 13.85 11.78 -5.11
C ASN A 139 15.31 11.80 -4.64
N THR A 140 15.62 12.57 -3.62
CA THR A 140 16.94 12.64 -3.00
C THR A 140 16.82 12.39 -1.50
N PRO A 141 17.80 11.71 -0.88
CA PRO A 141 17.76 11.47 0.56
C PRO A 141 17.60 12.79 1.35
N THR A 142 16.48 12.92 2.06
CA THR A 142 16.13 14.10 2.86
C THR A 142 16.17 13.74 4.33
N PRO A 143 16.99 14.40 5.18
CA PRO A 143 17.04 14.12 6.61
C PRO A 143 15.70 14.38 7.30
N VAL A 144 15.32 13.51 8.25
CA VAL A 144 14.10 13.67 9.05
C VAL A 144 14.40 14.55 10.27
N PRO A 145 13.74 15.72 10.42
CA PRO A 145 13.95 16.59 11.57
C PRO A 145 13.67 15.87 12.89
N GLY A 146 14.56 16.02 13.86
CA GLY A 146 14.42 15.41 15.18
C GLY A 146 14.77 13.91 15.26
N VAL A 147 15.27 13.30 14.16
CA VAL A 147 15.72 11.92 14.13
C VAL A 147 17.11 11.85 13.50
N PRO A 148 18.19 12.04 14.31
CA PRO A 148 19.55 11.91 13.79
C PRO A 148 19.79 10.53 13.17
N GLY A 149 20.39 10.51 11.97
CA GLY A 149 20.70 9.27 11.26
C GLY A 149 19.60 8.75 10.35
N LEU A 150 18.37 9.29 10.39
CA LEU A 150 17.30 8.91 9.47
C LEU A 150 17.19 9.88 8.29
N SER A 151 17.21 9.34 7.09
CA SER A 151 16.84 10.05 5.86
C SER A 151 15.70 9.32 5.15
N ILE A 152 14.86 10.07 4.42
CA ILE A 152 13.79 9.51 3.59
C ILE A 152 14.02 9.83 2.12
N LEU A 153 13.57 8.94 1.26
CA LEU A 153 13.61 9.07 -0.19
C LEU A 153 12.33 8.49 -0.79
N ASN A 154 11.75 9.17 -1.76
CA ASN A 154 10.64 8.64 -2.55
C ASN A 154 11.09 8.40 -3.99
N ILE A 155 10.91 7.20 -4.51
CA ILE A 155 11.15 6.92 -5.92
C ILE A 155 9.87 7.31 -6.67
N ASP A 156 9.87 8.53 -7.22
CA ASP A 156 8.78 9.02 -8.06
C ASP A 156 8.97 8.50 -9.49
N PRO A 157 8.01 7.73 -10.04
CA PRO A 157 8.15 7.09 -11.34
C PRO A 157 8.33 8.07 -12.50
N ASP A 158 7.67 9.22 -12.46
CA ASP A 158 7.73 10.22 -13.55
C ASP A 158 9.08 10.94 -13.56
N THR A 159 9.56 11.32 -12.40
CA THR A 159 10.89 11.93 -12.24
C THR A 159 12.00 10.95 -12.60
N ALA A 160 11.85 9.67 -12.21
CA ALA A 160 12.78 8.61 -12.59
C ALA A 160 12.81 8.42 -14.13
N ALA A 161 11.64 8.36 -14.77
CA ALA A 161 11.52 8.25 -16.22
C ALA A 161 12.13 9.46 -16.97
N GLN A 162 11.94 10.65 -16.44
CA GLN A 162 12.56 11.84 -17.02
C GLN A 162 14.09 11.80 -16.92
N SER A 163 14.61 11.52 -15.72
CA SER A 163 16.06 11.39 -15.49
C SER A 163 16.67 10.28 -16.36
N TYR A 164 15.95 9.19 -16.54
CA TYR A 164 16.36 8.09 -17.41
C TYR A 164 16.44 8.52 -18.87
N ARG A 165 15.40 9.19 -19.39
CA ARG A 165 15.38 9.74 -20.75
C ARG A 165 16.55 10.71 -21.00
N GLU A 166 16.79 11.62 -20.07
CA GLU A 166 17.90 12.58 -20.16
C GLU A 166 19.25 11.87 -20.22
N ARG A 167 19.47 10.83 -19.41
CA ARG A 167 20.70 10.01 -19.42
C ARG A 167 20.89 9.28 -20.76
N VAL A 168 19.84 8.67 -21.31
CA VAL A 168 19.91 7.97 -22.59
C VAL A 168 20.20 8.95 -23.73
N LEU A 169 19.51 10.10 -23.77
CA LEU A 169 19.74 11.14 -24.77
C LEU A 169 21.15 11.77 -24.69
N ALA A 170 21.70 11.89 -23.47
CA ALA A 170 23.06 12.38 -23.26
C ALA A 170 24.14 11.40 -23.77
N GLN A 171 23.83 10.11 -23.85
CA GLN A 171 24.73 9.07 -24.38
C GLN A 171 24.69 8.95 -25.90
N MET A 172 23.73 9.59 -26.56
CA MET A 172 23.70 9.65 -28.03
C MET A 172 24.91 10.42 -28.55
N SER A 173 25.44 9.97 -29.69
CA SER A 173 26.61 10.60 -30.30
C SER A 173 26.39 12.10 -30.52
N VAL A 174 27.45 12.90 -30.40
CA VAL A 174 27.44 14.35 -30.61
C VAL A 174 26.95 14.75 -32.03
N GLY A 175 26.92 13.78 -32.97
CA GLY A 175 26.43 13.95 -34.33
C GLY A 175 24.98 13.49 -34.57
N ALA A 176 24.26 13.03 -33.55
CA ALA A 176 22.87 12.62 -33.72
C ALA A 176 21.99 13.82 -34.11
N SER A 177 21.20 13.67 -35.16
CA SER A 177 20.26 14.68 -35.64
C SER A 177 19.13 14.94 -34.63
N GLU A 178 18.52 16.11 -34.72
CA GLU A 178 17.36 16.47 -33.88
C GLU A 178 16.18 15.52 -34.10
N SER A 179 16.00 15.02 -35.32
CA SER A 179 14.99 14.02 -35.68
C SER A 179 15.25 12.67 -35.00
N GLU A 180 16.50 12.18 -34.94
CA GLU A 180 16.88 10.96 -34.27
C GLU A 180 16.66 11.06 -32.75
N ARG A 181 17.01 12.21 -32.15
CA ARG A 181 16.76 12.48 -30.71
C ARG A 181 15.28 12.54 -30.40
N ALA A 182 14.46 13.16 -31.25
CA ALA A 182 13.01 13.21 -31.10
C ALA A 182 12.40 11.80 -31.18
N THR A 183 12.84 10.98 -32.14
CA THR A 183 12.38 9.59 -32.28
C THR A 183 12.70 8.74 -31.03
N VAL A 184 13.94 8.84 -30.52
CA VAL A 184 14.35 8.13 -29.30
C VAL A 184 13.56 8.66 -28.08
N SER A 185 13.34 9.96 -27.98
CA SER A 185 12.54 10.55 -26.89
C SER A 185 11.09 10.06 -26.93
N GLU A 186 10.50 9.92 -28.10
CA GLU A 186 9.14 9.38 -28.29
C GLU A 186 9.08 7.89 -27.93
N GLN A 187 10.06 7.10 -28.36
CA GLN A 187 10.18 5.67 -27.98
C GLN A 187 10.30 5.48 -26.45
N LEU A 188 10.98 6.40 -25.76
CA LEU A 188 11.17 6.41 -24.31
C LEU A 188 10.00 7.06 -23.54
N SER A 189 8.89 7.39 -24.18
CA SER A 189 7.71 7.99 -23.52
C SER A 189 6.69 6.98 -23.01
N GLY A 190 6.88 5.68 -23.30
CA GLY A 190 5.99 4.60 -22.92
C GLY A 190 6.06 4.20 -21.43
N ALA A 191 5.02 3.55 -20.94
CA ALA A 191 4.90 3.05 -19.55
C ALA A 191 6.06 2.11 -19.17
N CYS A 192 6.56 1.29 -20.12
CA CYS A 192 7.73 0.43 -19.92
C CYS A 192 8.98 1.20 -19.48
N THR A 193 9.19 2.40 -20.05
CA THR A 193 10.33 3.26 -19.67
C THR A 193 10.22 3.72 -18.22
N THR A 194 9.02 4.04 -17.76
CA THR A 194 8.75 4.45 -16.38
C THR A 194 9.06 3.32 -15.41
N GLU A 195 8.66 2.08 -15.73
CA GLU A 195 8.97 0.90 -14.91
C GLU A 195 10.48 0.61 -14.85
N ILE A 196 11.17 0.65 -15.97
CA ILE A 196 12.62 0.42 -16.04
C ILE A 196 13.38 1.51 -15.30
N ALA A 197 12.97 2.77 -15.44
CA ALA A 197 13.59 3.90 -14.78
C ALA A 197 13.43 3.80 -13.25
N SER A 198 12.24 3.45 -12.77
CA SER A 198 11.98 3.24 -11.36
C SER A 198 12.81 2.08 -10.81
N PHE A 199 12.97 1.01 -11.61
CA PHE A 199 13.83 -0.11 -11.22
C PHE A 199 15.32 0.26 -11.23
N ASP A 200 15.79 1.07 -12.16
CA ASP A 200 17.19 1.56 -12.20
C ASP A 200 17.53 2.39 -10.96
N GLU A 201 16.63 3.27 -10.53
CA GLU A 201 16.80 4.02 -9.27
C GLU A 201 16.80 3.07 -8.06
N PHE A 202 15.87 2.13 -8.01
CA PHE A 202 15.82 1.10 -6.97
C PHE A 202 17.09 0.24 -6.94
N ALA A 203 17.56 -0.26 -8.08
CA ALA A 203 18.77 -1.07 -8.20
C ALA A 203 20.03 -0.31 -7.77
N SER A 204 20.05 1.02 -7.98
CA SER A 204 21.15 1.87 -7.56
C SER A 204 21.30 1.94 -6.03
N LEU A 205 20.19 1.79 -5.28
CA LEU A 205 20.19 1.76 -3.82
C LEU A 205 20.65 0.42 -3.24
N LEU A 206 20.58 -0.66 -4.01
CA LEU A 206 21.07 -1.99 -3.64
C LEU A 206 22.56 -2.19 -3.97
N SER A 207 23.15 -1.30 -4.74
CA SER A 207 24.55 -1.29 -5.12
C SER A 207 25.33 -0.16 -4.41
N ASP A 208 26.39 0.29 -5.01
CA ASP A 208 27.41 1.17 -4.41
C ASP A 208 26.93 2.58 -3.97
N ASN A 209 25.80 3.07 -4.51
CA ASN A 209 25.35 4.44 -4.26
C ASN A 209 24.81 4.71 -2.84
N ALA A 210 24.59 3.69 -2.03
CA ALA A 210 24.05 3.80 -0.68
C ALA A 210 24.99 3.30 0.42
N GLU A 211 26.30 3.18 0.14
CA GLU A 211 27.32 2.64 1.07
C GLU A 211 27.41 3.37 2.41
N HIS A 212 27.02 4.64 2.45
CA HIS A 212 27.07 5.47 3.64
C HIS A 212 25.91 5.23 4.62
N PHE A 213 24.90 4.41 4.25
CA PHE A 213 23.83 3.96 5.14
C PHE A 213 24.13 2.55 5.67
N ASP A 214 23.89 2.34 6.95
CA ASP A 214 24.02 1.03 7.59
C ASP A 214 22.86 0.13 7.21
N HIS A 215 21.65 0.70 7.12
CA HIS A 215 20.42 0.01 6.74
C HIS A 215 19.60 0.81 5.73
N ILE A 216 18.97 0.08 4.81
CA ILE A 216 17.99 0.62 3.85
C ILE A 216 16.68 -0.12 4.06
N VAL A 217 15.65 0.61 4.44
CA VAL A 217 14.30 0.11 4.69
C VAL A 217 13.41 0.50 3.52
N PHE A 218 12.89 -0.48 2.81
CA PHE A 218 12.00 -0.27 1.68
C PHE A 218 10.54 -0.42 2.09
N ASP A 219 9.78 0.67 2.00
CA ASP A 219 8.32 0.67 2.04
C ASP A 219 7.79 0.50 0.63
N THR A 220 7.30 -0.70 0.31
CA THR A 220 6.94 -1.02 -1.06
C THR A 220 5.46 -0.79 -1.35
N ALA A 221 5.15 -0.50 -2.61
CA ALA A 221 3.80 -0.51 -3.13
C ALA A 221 3.10 -1.87 -2.84
N PRO A 222 1.76 -1.97 -2.91
CA PRO A 222 1.06 -3.25 -2.75
C PRO A 222 1.60 -4.36 -3.65
N THR A 223 1.56 -5.60 -3.18
CA THR A 223 2.26 -6.80 -3.68
C THR A 223 2.45 -6.94 -5.18
N GLY A 224 1.42 -6.67 -5.99
CA GLY A 224 1.51 -6.84 -7.45
C GLY A 224 2.57 -5.95 -8.12
N HIS A 225 2.69 -4.69 -7.74
CA HIS A 225 3.72 -3.78 -8.26
C HIS A 225 5.13 -4.14 -7.78
N THR A 226 5.25 -4.50 -6.51
CA THR A 226 6.54 -4.91 -5.93
C THR A 226 7.07 -6.16 -6.61
N LEU A 227 6.22 -7.18 -6.79
CA LEU A 227 6.59 -8.42 -7.47
C LEU A 227 6.97 -8.17 -8.93
N ARG A 228 6.21 -7.34 -9.64
CA ARG A 228 6.53 -6.94 -11.01
C ARG A 228 7.90 -6.25 -11.05
N LEU A 229 8.16 -5.32 -10.16
CA LEU A 229 9.43 -4.60 -10.06
C LEU A 229 10.60 -5.55 -9.77
N LEU A 230 10.44 -6.51 -8.85
CA LEU A 230 11.45 -7.51 -8.50
C LEU A 230 11.63 -8.60 -9.56
N SER A 231 10.63 -8.87 -10.41
CA SER A 231 10.71 -9.83 -11.50
C SER A 231 11.33 -9.27 -12.79
N LEU A 232 11.34 -7.94 -12.95
CA LEU A 232 11.87 -7.26 -14.14
C LEU A 232 13.29 -7.70 -14.51
N PRO A 233 14.26 -7.81 -13.58
CA PRO A 233 15.63 -8.21 -13.95
C PRO A 233 15.72 -9.59 -14.58
N LYS A 234 14.93 -10.55 -14.07
CA LYS A 234 14.89 -11.93 -14.60
C LYS A 234 14.27 -11.96 -16.01
N ALA A 235 13.17 -11.21 -16.19
CA ALA A 235 12.51 -11.08 -17.49
C ALA A 235 13.43 -10.41 -18.53
N TRP A 236 14.13 -9.35 -18.12
CA TRP A 236 15.05 -8.62 -18.99
C TRP A 236 16.33 -9.39 -19.33
N SER A 237 16.91 -10.13 -18.37
CA SER A 237 18.07 -10.98 -18.63
C SER A 237 17.74 -12.05 -19.68
N GLY A 238 16.55 -12.65 -19.60
CA GLY A 238 16.06 -13.62 -20.59
C GLY A 238 15.82 -13.00 -21.97
N PHE A 239 15.25 -11.79 -22.00
CA PHE A 239 14.99 -11.07 -23.24
C PHE A 239 16.30 -10.63 -23.94
N LEU A 240 17.26 -10.08 -23.18
CA LEU A 240 18.57 -9.64 -23.72
C LEU A 240 19.41 -10.82 -24.21
N ALA A 241 19.31 -11.99 -23.59
CA ALA A 241 20.01 -13.20 -24.02
C ALA A 241 19.45 -13.78 -25.33
N GLY A 242 18.19 -13.48 -25.67
CA GLY A 242 17.51 -13.99 -26.87
C GLY A 242 17.34 -12.98 -28.01
N ASN A 243 17.76 -11.73 -27.86
CA ASN A 243 17.44 -10.67 -28.84
C ASN A 243 18.68 -9.85 -29.24
N ASP A 244 19.22 -10.16 -30.42
CA ASP A 244 20.38 -9.46 -31.00
C ASP A 244 20.02 -8.07 -31.64
N ARG A 245 18.74 -7.76 -31.81
CA ARG A 245 18.27 -6.59 -32.58
C ARG A 245 17.83 -5.39 -31.73
N GLY A 246 17.74 -5.55 -30.38
CA GLY A 246 17.27 -4.50 -29.45
C GLY A 246 15.74 -4.28 -29.50
N ALA A 247 15.16 -3.81 -28.42
CA ALA A 247 13.75 -3.44 -28.35
C ALA A 247 13.59 -1.94 -28.60
N SER A 248 12.65 -1.57 -29.44
CA SER A 248 12.38 -0.17 -29.82
C SER A 248 12.00 0.74 -28.64
N CYS A 249 11.46 0.16 -27.56
CA CYS A 249 11.03 0.90 -26.38
C CYS A 249 12.12 1.13 -25.31
N LEU A 250 13.36 0.65 -25.52
CA LEU A 250 14.42 0.68 -24.50
C LEU A 250 15.62 1.57 -24.85
N GLY A 251 15.63 2.16 -26.03
CA GLY A 251 16.76 2.95 -26.51
C GLY A 251 17.94 2.10 -27.04
N PRO A 252 19.10 2.73 -27.32
CA PRO A 252 20.22 2.08 -27.98
C PRO A 252 20.87 0.98 -27.12
N HIS A 253 21.32 -0.07 -27.78
CA HIS A 253 21.93 -1.29 -27.20
C HIS A 253 23.08 -1.05 -26.19
N SER A 254 23.79 0.08 -26.30
CA SER A 254 24.91 0.42 -25.41
C SER A 254 24.47 0.81 -23.99
N GLY A 255 23.30 1.42 -23.81
CA GLY A 255 22.73 1.77 -22.50
C GLY A 255 22.26 0.53 -21.73
N LEU A 256 21.71 -0.45 -22.43
CA LEU A 256 21.21 -1.69 -21.85
C LEU A 256 22.29 -2.57 -21.21
N LYS A 257 23.48 -2.69 -21.85
CA LYS A 257 24.60 -3.49 -21.31
C LYS A 257 25.18 -2.93 -20.01
N MET A 258 25.13 -1.63 -19.80
CA MET A 258 25.59 -1.01 -18.55
C MET A 258 24.60 -1.27 -17.41
N GLN A 259 23.32 -1.30 -17.71
CA GLN A 259 22.26 -1.61 -16.75
C GLN A 259 22.20 -3.10 -16.39
N GLU A 260 22.53 -4.00 -17.31
CA GLU A 260 22.55 -5.45 -17.07
C GLU A 260 23.44 -5.82 -15.87
N ARG A 261 24.63 -5.22 -15.74
CA ARG A 261 25.51 -5.44 -14.58
C ARG A 261 24.90 -4.96 -13.28
N ARG A 262 24.28 -3.76 -13.29
CA ARG A 262 23.61 -3.19 -12.12
C ARG A 262 22.41 -4.03 -11.69
N PHE A 263 21.61 -4.47 -12.65
CA PHE A 263 20.46 -5.33 -12.40
C PHE A 263 20.86 -6.69 -11.84
N LYS A 264 21.93 -7.27 -12.37
CA LYS A 264 22.49 -8.53 -11.83
C LYS A 264 22.99 -8.34 -10.40
N SER A 265 23.75 -7.28 -10.13
CA SER A 265 24.25 -6.96 -8.79
C SER A 265 23.09 -6.74 -7.79
N ALA A 266 22.02 -6.07 -8.23
CA ALA A 266 20.81 -5.90 -7.42
C ALA A 266 20.10 -7.22 -7.11
N LEU A 267 19.99 -8.12 -8.10
CA LEU A 267 19.44 -9.47 -7.89
C LEU A 267 20.28 -10.28 -6.92
N ASP A 268 21.60 -10.26 -7.06
CA ASP A 268 22.52 -10.96 -6.18
C ASP A 268 22.35 -10.45 -4.72
N ALA A 269 22.27 -9.13 -4.52
CA ALA A 269 22.04 -8.54 -3.21
C ALA A 269 20.65 -8.90 -2.63
N LEU A 270 19.61 -8.91 -3.45
CA LEU A 270 18.25 -9.29 -3.04
C LEU A 270 18.14 -10.76 -2.64
N SER A 271 18.85 -11.64 -3.34
CA SER A 271 18.83 -13.09 -3.11
C SER A 271 19.75 -13.52 -1.97
N ASP A 272 20.69 -12.67 -1.54
CA ASP A 272 21.60 -12.95 -0.45
C ASP A 272 20.91 -12.81 0.92
N PRO A 273 20.65 -13.90 1.66
CA PRO A 273 19.99 -13.84 2.96
C PRO A 273 20.81 -13.12 4.04
N ALA A 274 22.09 -12.91 3.84
CA ALA A 274 22.94 -12.14 4.74
C ALA A 274 22.76 -10.63 4.54
N GLN A 275 22.33 -10.20 3.37
CA GLN A 275 22.15 -8.79 3.03
C GLN A 275 20.70 -8.35 3.05
N THR A 276 19.76 -9.23 2.71
CA THR A 276 18.35 -8.86 2.51
C THR A 276 17.41 -9.74 3.33
N THR A 277 16.45 -9.09 3.99
CA THR A 277 15.30 -9.71 4.65
C THR A 277 14.02 -9.16 4.04
N VAL A 278 13.12 -10.04 3.61
CA VAL A 278 11.77 -9.67 3.16
C VAL A 278 10.79 -9.86 4.31
N ILE A 279 10.10 -8.79 4.68
CA ILE A 279 9.11 -8.75 5.74
C ILE A 279 7.72 -8.74 5.10
N LEU A 280 7.05 -9.89 5.16
CA LEU A 280 5.66 -10.05 4.76
C LEU A 280 4.76 -9.49 5.85
N VAL A 281 4.08 -8.39 5.59
CA VAL A 281 3.14 -7.79 6.53
C VAL A 281 1.73 -8.26 6.21
N THR A 282 1.05 -8.79 7.21
CA THR A 282 -0.35 -9.21 7.11
C THR A 282 -1.17 -8.69 8.30
N ARG A 283 -2.47 -8.88 8.26
CA ARG A 283 -3.39 -8.67 9.39
C ARG A 283 -4.07 -10.01 9.73
N PRO A 284 -4.66 -10.16 10.92
CA PRO A 284 -5.47 -11.33 11.27
C PRO A 284 -6.81 -11.30 10.50
N ASP A 285 -6.72 -11.46 9.17
CA ASP A 285 -7.82 -11.42 8.20
C ASP A 285 -7.53 -12.45 7.09
N LYS A 286 -8.53 -13.31 6.78
CA LYS A 286 -8.36 -14.40 5.81
C LYS A 286 -7.84 -13.93 4.45
N GLY A 287 -8.36 -12.79 3.95
CA GLY A 287 -7.95 -12.25 2.66
C GLY A 287 -6.53 -11.67 2.69
N ALA A 288 -6.09 -11.09 3.81
CA ALA A 288 -4.73 -10.58 3.95
C ALA A 288 -3.72 -11.73 4.10
N ILE A 289 -4.07 -12.78 4.84
CA ILE A 289 -3.23 -13.98 5.00
C ILE A 289 -3.09 -14.75 3.69
N ALA A 290 -4.19 -14.95 2.94
CA ALA A 290 -4.15 -15.61 1.64
C ALA A 290 -3.27 -14.85 0.63
N GLU A 291 -3.34 -13.52 0.63
CA GLU A 291 -2.46 -12.66 -0.19
C GLU A 291 -0.99 -12.79 0.23
N ALA A 292 -0.70 -12.79 1.53
CA ALA A 292 0.64 -12.96 2.05
C ALA A 292 1.23 -14.35 1.68
N ALA A 293 0.40 -15.41 1.68
CA ALA A 293 0.81 -16.75 1.28
C ALA A 293 1.21 -16.80 -0.19
N ARG A 294 0.36 -16.25 -1.08
CA ARG A 294 0.66 -16.16 -2.51
C ARG A 294 1.93 -15.34 -2.76
N THR A 295 2.07 -14.20 -2.11
CA THR A 295 3.26 -13.34 -2.23
C THR A 295 4.52 -14.06 -1.76
N SER A 296 4.44 -14.83 -0.67
CA SER A 296 5.56 -15.62 -0.15
C SER A 296 6.05 -16.65 -1.18
N GLU A 297 5.11 -17.33 -1.85
CA GLU A 297 5.39 -18.32 -2.88
C GLU A 297 6.04 -17.67 -4.10
N GLU A 298 5.46 -16.59 -4.62
CA GLU A 298 6.00 -15.84 -5.76
C GLU A 298 7.40 -15.28 -5.47
N LEU A 299 7.66 -14.78 -4.26
CA LEU A 299 8.99 -14.32 -3.84
C LEU A 299 9.99 -15.47 -3.74
N HIS A 300 9.54 -16.63 -3.27
CA HIS A 300 10.37 -17.84 -3.23
C HIS A 300 10.79 -18.29 -4.64
N GLU A 301 9.89 -18.26 -5.61
CA GLU A 301 10.18 -18.55 -7.02
C GLU A 301 11.19 -17.57 -7.64
N LEU A 302 11.25 -16.34 -7.12
CA LEU A 302 12.25 -15.32 -7.50
C LEU A 302 13.60 -15.51 -6.79
N GLY A 303 13.70 -16.43 -5.82
CA GLY A 303 14.93 -16.71 -5.06
C GLY A 303 15.07 -15.88 -3.77
N LEU A 304 14.04 -15.13 -3.36
CA LEU A 304 14.05 -14.35 -2.13
C LEU A 304 13.57 -15.21 -0.95
N ASN A 305 14.49 -15.94 -0.36
CA ASN A 305 14.19 -17.00 0.62
C ASN A 305 14.23 -16.53 2.07
N ASN A 306 14.94 -15.45 2.39
CA ASN A 306 14.99 -14.91 3.75
C ASN A 306 13.74 -14.09 4.05
N GLN A 307 12.64 -14.79 4.29
CA GLN A 307 11.32 -14.21 4.54
C GLN A 307 10.97 -14.28 6.01
N ARG A 308 10.26 -13.25 6.50
CA ARG A 308 9.67 -13.18 7.84
C ARG A 308 8.24 -12.68 7.76
N LEU A 309 7.39 -13.16 8.65
CA LEU A 309 6.00 -12.75 8.72
C LEU A 309 5.79 -11.81 9.91
N VAL A 310 5.14 -10.67 9.66
CA VAL A 310 4.65 -9.78 10.72
C VAL A 310 3.13 -9.69 10.65
N VAL A 311 2.47 -10.19 11.68
CA VAL A 311 1.01 -10.08 11.85
C VAL A 311 0.71 -8.78 12.59
N ASN A 312 0.22 -7.79 11.89
CA ASN A 312 -0.07 -6.46 12.43
C ASN A 312 -1.54 -6.32 12.85
N GLY A 313 -1.78 -5.66 13.98
CA GLY A 313 -3.12 -5.35 14.45
C GLY A 313 -3.83 -6.52 15.13
N VAL A 314 -3.09 -7.37 15.83
CA VAL A 314 -3.67 -8.45 16.65
C VAL A 314 -4.44 -7.84 17.81
N PHE A 315 -5.72 -8.18 17.92
CA PHE A 315 -6.63 -7.63 18.91
C PHE A 315 -7.07 -8.72 19.91
N HIS A 316 -7.16 -8.34 21.18
CA HIS A 316 -7.74 -9.13 22.25
C HIS A 316 -8.79 -8.30 22.97
N ALA A 317 -10.02 -8.82 23.04
CA ALA A 317 -11.12 -8.16 23.72
C ALA A 317 -10.91 -8.19 25.25
N SER A 318 -10.93 -7.01 25.85
CA SER A 318 -10.87 -6.84 27.31
C SER A 318 -12.25 -6.99 27.95
N GLU A 319 -13.31 -6.57 27.23
CA GLU A 319 -14.70 -6.67 27.67
C GLU A 319 -15.42 -7.83 26.96
N ARG A 320 -15.62 -8.94 27.68
CA ARG A 320 -16.26 -10.16 27.13
C ARG A 320 -17.75 -10.02 26.87
N THR A 321 -18.39 -8.99 27.39
CA THR A 321 -19.80 -8.66 27.14
C THR A 321 -19.98 -7.85 25.85
N ASP A 322 -18.92 -7.27 25.30
CA ASP A 322 -18.94 -6.54 24.03
C ASP A 322 -18.91 -7.50 22.84
N GLN A 323 -20.06 -7.65 22.17
CA GLN A 323 -20.21 -8.54 21.04
C GLN A 323 -19.32 -8.16 19.84
N VAL A 324 -19.11 -6.86 19.62
CA VAL A 324 -18.26 -6.35 18.53
C VAL A 324 -16.79 -6.68 18.82
N ALA A 325 -16.33 -6.40 20.03
CA ALA A 325 -14.96 -6.71 20.44
C ALA A 325 -14.67 -8.22 20.37
N CYS A 326 -15.57 -9.05 20.93
CA CYS A 326 -15.44 -10.50 20.86
C CYS A 326 -15.42 -11.02 19.43
N ALA A 327 -16.27 -10.48 18.54
CA ALA A 327 -16.30 -10.88 17.14
C ALA A 327 -15.01 -10.50 16.39
N ILE A 328 -14.43 -9.32 16.67
CA ILE A 328 -13.14 -8.90 16.09
C ILE A 328 -12.03 -9.89 16.50
N GLU A 329 -11.96 -10.24 17.80
CA GLU A 329 -10.98 -11.21 18.31
C GLU A 329 -11.18 -12.59 17.68
N ASP A 330 -12.42 -13.11 17.67
CA ASP A 330 -12.73 -14.44 17.16
C ASP A 330 -12.45 -14.60 15.67
N LEU A 331 -12.82 -13.61 14.86
CA LEU A 331 -12.51 -13.59 13.43
C LEU A 331 -11.00 -13.55 13.18
N GLY A 332 -10.29 -12.73 13.96
CA GLY A 332 -8.83 -12.64 13.86
C GLY A 332 -8.16 -13.97 14.27
N ARG A 333 -8.58 -14.58 15.36
CA ARG A 333 -8.08 -15.87 15.81
C ARG A 333 -8.34 -16.97 14.78
N GLN A 334 -9.57 -17.06 14.27
CA GLN A 334 -9.92 -18.03 13.23
C GLN A 334 -9.04 -17.88 11.99
N ALA A 335 -8.80 -16.64 11.53
CA ALA A 335 -7.94 -16.39 10.39
C ALA A 335 -6.49 -16.84 10.63
N LEU A 336 -5.96 -16.65 11.85
CA LEU A 336 -4.62 -17.12 12.22
C LEU A 336 -4.56 -18.66 12.37
N ASP A 337 -5.62 -19.28 12.90
CA ASP A 337 -5.72 -20.74 13.04
C ASP A 337 -5.81 -21.44 11.68
N GLU A 338 -6.40 -20.80 10.69
CA GLU A 338 -6.52 -21.29 9.30
C GLU A 338 -5.32 -20.86 8.40
N MET A 339 -4.28 -20.24 8.96
CA MET A 339 -3.11 -19.80 8.21
C MET A 339 -2.43 -20.99 7.52
N PRO A 340 -2.08 -20.88 6.21
CA PRO A 340 -1.36 -21.93 5.47
C PRO A 340 -0.04 -22.31 6.14
N ASP A 341 0.30 -23.60 6.11
CA ASP A 341 1.50 -24.14 6.77
C ASP A 341 2.80 -23.50 6.26
N ALA A 342 2.88 -23.16 4.98
CA ALA A 342 4.03 -22.48 4.41
C ALA A 342 4.32 -21.11 5.09
N LEU A 343 3.28 -20.31 5.36
CA LEU A 343 3.43 -19.07 6.11
C LEU A 343 3.70 -19.32 7.59
N ARG A 344 3.06 -20.34 8.17
CA ARG A 344 3.22 -20.72 9.57
C ARG A 344 4.65 -21.15 9.89
N ALA A 345 5.36 -21.71 8.92
CA ALA A 345 6.76 -22.13 9.05
C ALA A 345 7.76 -20.96 9.05
N LEU A 346 7.37 -19.79 8.57
CA LEU A 346 8.23 -18.61 8.60
C LEU A 346 8.43 -18.11 10.04
N PRO A 347 9.58 -17.50 10.36
CA PRO A 347 9.73 -16.77 11.61
C PRO A 347 8.68 -15.66 11.69
N GLN A 348 7.94 -15.60 12.82
CA GLN A 348 6.77 -14.74 12.98
C GLN A 348 6.94 -13.77 14.13
N ASP A 349 6.48 -12.54 13.92
CA ASP A 349 6.30 -11.53 14.96
C ASP A 349 4.85 -11.01 14.92
N GLN A 350 4.32 -10.61 16.09
CA GLN A 350 2.99 -10.05 16.20
C GLN A 350 3.05 -8.63 16.77
N VAL A 351 2.30 -7.74 16.14
CA VAL A 351 2.13 -6.36 16.61
C VAL A 351 0.67 -6.17 17.02
N PRO A 352 0.40 -5.79 18.28
CA PRO A 352 -0.98 -5.63 18.74
C PRO A 352 -1.64 -4.42 18.06
N LEU A 353 -2.97 -4.48 17.99
CA LEU A 353 -3.77 -3.32 17.62
C LEU A 353 -3.51 -2.18 18.61
N ARG A 354 -3.23 -0.99 18.10
CA ARG A 354 -2.99 0.19 18.93
C ARG A 354 -4.24 1.07 19.03
N ALA A 355 -4.38 1.75 20.15
CA ALA A 355 -5.47 2.67 20.42
C ALA A 355 -5.34 4.02 19.70
N PHE A 356 -4.21 4.28 19.05
CA PHE A 356 -3.84 5.56 18.44
C PHE A 356 -3.55 5.41 16.95
N ASP A 357 -3.67 6.52 16.24
CA ASP A 357 -3.25 6.62 14.83
C ASP A 357 -1.72 6.64 14.73
N THR A 358 -1.16 5.93 13.76
CA THR A 358 0.30 5.81 13.55
C THR A 358 0.84 7.00 12.73
N VAL A 359 0.57 8.23 13.17
CA VAL A 359 1.00 9.47 12.54
C VAL A 359 1.81 10.29 13.54
N GLY A 360 2.94 10.82 13.09
CA GLY A 360 3.89 11.56 13.91
C GLY A 360 4.89 10.65 14.66
N LEU A 361 6.09 11.19 14.89
CA LEU A 361 7.21 10.47 15.50
C LEU A 361 6.89 9.78 16.84
N PRO A 362 6.12 10.40 17.77
CA PRO A 362 5.79 9.74 19.04
C PRO A 362 4.94 8.49 18.87
N ALA A 363 3.93 8.53 17.99
CA ALA A 363 3.04 7.40 17.73
C ALA A 363 3.77 6.27 17.00
N LEU A 364 4.63 6.61 16.04
CA LEU A 364 5.44 5.65 15.31
C LEU A 364 6.45 4.93 16.22
N ARG A 365 7.09 5.64 17.15
CA ARG A 365 7.95 5.04 18.15
C ARG A 365 7.17 4.12 19.10
N ALA A 366 5.97 4.53 19.51
CA ALA A 366 5.11 3.73 20.38
C ALA A 366 4.54 2.48 19.70
N LEU A 367 4.54 2.39 18.37
CA LEU A 367 4.00 1.26 17.63
C LEU A 367 4.68 -0.06 17.99
N LEU A 368 6.01 -0.07 18.10
CA LEU A 368 6.82 -1.28 18.37
C LEU A 368 7.15 -1.47 19.85
N VAL A 369 6.62 -0.62 20.74
CA VAL A 369 6.87 -0.68 22.19
C VAL A 369 5.65 -1.23 22.89
N ASP A 370 5.85 -2.06 23.92
CA ASP A 370 4.75 -2.62 24.72
C ASP A 370 4.30 -1.61 25.79
N GLU A 371 3.72 -0.50 25.34
CA GLU A 371 3.13 0.49 26.22
C GLU A 371 1.61 0.49 26.16
N ALA A 372 1.02 0.62 27.37
CA ALA A 372 -0.34 1.15 27.46
C ALA A 372 -0.31 2.56 26.83
N ALA A 373 -1.03 2.75 25.72
CA ALA A 373 -1.06 4.03 25.02
C ALA A 373 -1.39 5.16 26.00
N PRO A 374 -0.85 6.38 25.81
CA PRO A 374 -1.37 7.54 26.50
C PRO A 374 -2.88 7.62 26.16
N VAL A 375 -3.72 7.35 27.16
CA VAL A 375 -5.17 7.44 27.04
C VAL A 375 -5.46 8.93 26.81
N ALA A 376 -5.71 9.30 25.56
CA ALA A 376 -6.30 10.59 25.26
C ALA A 376 -7.66 10.60 25.97
N SER A 377 -7.84 11.53 26.93
CA SER A 377 -9.06 11.70 27.70
C SER A 377 -10.25 11.70 26.75
N ALA A 378 -11.07 10.66 26.79
CA ALA A 378 -12.32 10.61 26.05
C ALA A 378 -13.28 11.61 26.69
N ASN A 379 -13.19 12.87 26.30
CA ASN A 379 -14.21 13.84 26.64
C ASN A 379 -15.49 13.49 25.87
N ALA A 380 -16.54 13.24 26.65
CA ALA A 380 -17.87 12.91 26.24
C ALA A 380 -18.53 14.02 25.42
N VAL A 381 -18.34 14.02 24.10
CA VAL A 381 -19.20 14.70 23.13
C VAL A 381 -19.65 13.63 22.13
N ALA A 382 -20.66 12.88 22.52
CA ALA A 382 -20.93 11.58 21.88
C ALA A 382 -22.26 11.47 21.14
N VAL A 383 -23.17 12.42 21.19
CA VAL A 383 -24.58 12.15 20.82
C VAL A 383 -25.03 12.72 19.47
N GLU A 384 -24.52 13.85 19.02
CA GLU A 384 -25.07 14.53 17.82
C GLU A 384 -24.60 13.97 16.46
N VAL A 385 -23.43 13.30 16.40
CA VAL A 385 -22.89 12.78 15.12
C VAL A 385 -23.55 11.44 14.71
N MET A 386 -24.05 10.67 15.66
CA MET A 386 -24.64 9.34 15.37
C MET A 386 -26.00 9.42 14.67
N GLU A 387 -26.79 10.50 14.89
CA GLU A 387 -28.13 10.63 14.31
C GLU A 387 -28.12 10.98 12.80
N SER A 388 -26.96 11.38 12.25
CA SER A 388 -26.82 11.80 10.85
C SER A 388 -26.16 10.77 9.92
N LEU A 389 -25.73 9.60 10.44
CA LEU A 389 -25.02 8.59 9.63
C LEU A 389 -25.98 7.83 8.71
N GLN A 390 -25.91 8.12 7.42
CA GLN A 390 -26.65 7.39 6.41
C GLN A 390 -25.98 6.05 6.10
N GLY A 391 -26.78 4.98 5.99
CA GLY A 391 -26.32 3.65 5.60
C GLY A 391 -26.17 3.48 4.09
N LEU A 392 -25.67 2.33 3.69
CA LEU A 392 -25.50 2.00 2.28
C LEU A 392 -26.87 1.81 1.56
N ASP A 393 -27.93 1.52 2.30
CA ASP A 393 -29.31 1.46 1.83
C ASP A 393 -29.77 2.80 1.24
N ALA A 394 -29.47 3.92 1.91
CA ALA A 394 -29.76 5.26 1.42
C ALA A 394 -28.98 5.57 0.12
N LEU A 395 -27.70 5.18 0.02
CA LEU A 395 -26.95 5.32 -1.22
C LEU A 395 -27.56 4.51 -2.35
N ALA A 396 -28.00 3.28 -2.07
CA ALA A 396 -28.66 2.43 -3.07
C ALA A 396 -30.00 3.03 -3.53
N ASP A 397 -30.76 3.68 -2.65
CA ASP A 397 -31.98 4.43 -3.02
C ASP A 397 -31.66 5.62 -3.93
N ASP A 398 -30.65 6.42 -3.57
CA ASP A 398 -30.18 7.56 -4.38
C ASP A 398 -29.77 7.12 -5.79
N LEU A 399 -28.99 6.05 -5.89
CA LEU A 399 -28.52 5.52 -7.17
C LEU A 399 -29.67 4.94 -8.02
N ALA A 400 -30.62 4.25 -7.39
CA ALA A 400 -31.77 3.65 -8.06
C ALA A 400 -32.79 4.66 -8.60
N ALA A 401 -32.67 5.93 -8.22
CA ALA A 401 -33.50 7.01 -8.78
C ALA A 401 -33.29 7.21 -10.29
N ALA A 402 -32.11 6.84 -10.82
CA ALA A 402 -31.85 6.76 -12.25
C ALA A 402 -32.39 5.43 -12.83
N GLU A 403 -32.54 5.37 -14.16
CA GLU A 403 -32.94 4.15 -14.82
C GLU A 403 -31.78 3.23 -15.20
N HIS A 404 -30.64 3.82 -15.51
CA HIS A 404 -29.40 3.17 -15.92
C HIS A 404 -28.21 4.10 -15.63
N GLY A 405 -27.01 3.58 -15.74
CA GLY A 405 -25.78 4.37 -15.59
C GLY A 405 -24.57 3.53 -15.18
N LEU A 406 -23.45 4.21 -15.04
CA LEU A 406 -22.19 3.63 -14.57
C LEU A 406 -21.94 4.01 -13.12
N ILE A 407 -21.66 3.03 -12.28
CA ILE A 407 -21.23 3.20 -10.89
C ILE A 407 -19.83 2.61 -10.77
N MET A 408 -18.85 3.44 -10.44
CA MET A 408 -17.48 2.99 -10.23
C MET A 408 -17.14 3.05 -8.74
N VAL A 409 -16.71 1.93 -8.18
CA VAL A 409 -16.30 1.83 -6.78
C VAL A 409 -14.77 1.85 -6.72
N MET A 410 -14.23 2.92 -6.18
CA MET A 410 -12.79 3.23 -6.18
C MET A 410 -12.25 3.38 -4.75
N GLY A 411 -10.95 3.26 -4.60
CA GLY A 411 -10.26 3.41 -3.33
C GLY A 411 -9.02 2.52 -3.27
N LYS A 412 -8.20 2.69 -2.24
CA LYS A 412 -6.97 1.89 -2.06
C LYS A 412 -7.28 0.42 -1.78
N GLY A 413 -6.27 -0.44 -1.92
CA GLY A 413 -6.39 -1.87 -1.61
C GLY A 413 -6.81 -2.12 -0.15
N GLY A 414 -7.69 -3.11 0.07
CA GLY A 414 -8.10 -3.54 1.42
C GLY A 414 -9.21 -2.74 2.09
N VAL A 415 -9.71 -1.65 1.49
CA VAL A 415 -10.80 -0.82 2.08
C VAL A 415 -12.19 -1.44 1.94
N GLY A 416 -12.36 -2.52 1.16
CA GLY A 416 -13.63 -3.21 0.97
C GLY A 416 -14.41 -2.80 -0.28
N LYS A 417 -13.75 -2.34 -1.33
CA LYS A 417 -14.36 -1.97 -2.62
C LYS A 417 -15.28 -3.06 -3.17
N THR A 418 -14.77 -4.27 -3.28
CA THR A 418 -15.50 -5.44 -3.80
C THR A 418 -16.79 -5.71 -3.02
N THR A 419 -16.74 -5.61 -1.69
CA THR A 419 -17.92 -5.76 -0.83
C THR A 419 -18.95 -4.66 -1.08
N VAL A 420 -18.50 -3.40 -1.20
CA VAL A 420 -19.38 -2.26 -1.47
C VAL A 420 -19.99 -2.37 -2.86
N ALA A 421 -19.20 -2.72 -3.89
CA ALA A 421 -19.66 -2.91 -5.25
C ALA A 421 -20.73 -4.02 -5.34
N ALA A 422 -20.45 -5.18 -4.71
CA ALA A 422 -21.39 -6.30 -4.65
C ALA A 422 -22.70 -5.92 -3.91
N ALA A 423 -22.60 -5.25 -2.75
CA ALA A 423 -23.77 -4.80 -2.01
C ALA A 423 -24.61 -3.79 -2.79
N LEU A 424 -23.97 -2.79 -3.44
CA LEU A 424 -24.69 -1.82 -4.28
C LEU A 424 -25.37 -2.48 -5.48
N ALA A 425 -24.69 -3.43 -6.14
CA ALA A 425 -25.27 -4.20 -7.24
C ALA A 425 -26.53 -4.95 -6.79
N LEU A 426 -26.46 -5.63 -5.63
CA LEU A 426 -27.61 -6.31 -5.03
C LEU A 426 -28.72 -5.33 -4.64
N GLY A 427 -28.36 -4.19 -4.05
CA GLY A 427 -29.31 -3.14 -3.68
C GLY A 427 -30.09 -2.59 -4.87
N LEU A 428 -29.46 -2.44 -6.03
CA LEU A 428 -30.09 -2.03 -7.27
C LEU A 428 -31.02 -3.12 -7.83
N VAL A 429 -30.58 -4.39 -7.80
CA VAL A 429 -31.43 -5.52 -8.22
C VAL A 429 -32.70 -5.63 -7.36
N GLN A 430 -32.56 -5.49 -6.03
CA GLN A 430 -33.71 -5.46 -5.10
C GLN A 430 -34.69 -4.31 -5.40
N ARG A 431 -34.22 -3.23 -6.04
CA ARG A 431 -35.02 -2.09 -6.50
C ARG A 431 -35.53 -2.23 -7.93
N GLY A 432 -35.45 -3.47 -8.46
CA GLY A 432 -35.99 -3.83 -9.79
C GLY A 432 -35.12 -3.38 -10.97
N LYS A 433 -33.85 -3.07 -10.73
CA LYS A 433 -32.93 -2.67 -11.81
C LYS A 433 -32.18 -3.88 -12.38
N THR A 434 -31.85 -3.83 -13.67
CA THR A 434 -30.92 -4.78 -14.29
C THR A 434 -29.50 -4.29 -14.10
N VAL A 435 -28.64 -5.15 -13.59
CA VAL A 435 -27.27 -4.78 -13.17
C VAL A 435 -26.23 -5.71 -13.78
N HIS A 436 -25.18 -5.12 -14.32
CA HIS A 436 -23.95 -5.80 -14.70
C HIS A 436 -22.85 -5.41 -13.70
N LEU A 437 -22.42 -6.35 -12.87
CA LEU A 437 -21.31 -6.20 -11.94
C LEU A 437 -20.04 -6.77 -12.58
N SER A 438 -19.03 -5.94 -12.77
CA SER A 438 -17.74 -6.34 -13.34
C SER A 438 -16.58 -5.86 -12.47
N THR A 439 -15.41 -6.48 -12.60
CA THR A 439 -14.20 -6.04 -11.90
C THR A 439 -13.01 -5.91 -12.84
N THR A 440 -12.18 -4.89 -12.59
CA THR A 440 -10.85 -4.72 -13.19
C THR A 440 -9.73 -5.21 -12.26
N ASP A 441 -10.06 -5.65 -11.04
CA ASP A 441 -9.09 -6.17 -10.09
C ASP A 441 -8.88 -7.68 -10.33
N PRO A 442 -7.69 -8.10 -10.80
CA PRO A 442 -7.41 -9.51 -11.05
C PRO A 442 -7.45 -10.36 -9.77
N ALA A 443 -7.27 -9.73 -8.60
CA ALA A 443 -7.33 -10.39 -7.29
C ALA A 443 -8.74 -10.43 -6.69
N ALA A 444 -9.74 -9.79 -7.33
CA ALA A 444 -11.10 -9.79 -6.83
C ALA A 444 -11.79 -11.15 -7.05
N HIS A 445 -12.39 -11.66 -5.99
CA HIS A 445 -13.16 -12.91 -6.01
C HIS A 445 -14.67 -12.61 -5.95
N LEU A 446 -15.20 -11.89 -6.94
CA LEU A 446 -16.63 -11.53 -6.98
C LEU A 446 -17.57 -12.74 -6.88
N ALA A 447 -17.25 -13.83 -7.58
CA ALA A 447 -18.04 -15.05 -7.52
C ALA A 447 -18.07 -15.66 -6.11
N ALA A 448 -16.94 -15.67 -5.40
CA ALA A 448 -16.86 -16.14 -4.02
C ALA A 448 -17.54 -15.17 -3.04
N THR A 449 -17.56 -13.87 -3.36
CA THR A 449 -18.24 -12.87 -2.52
C THR A 449 -19.76 -12.99 -2.61
N LEU A 450 -20.31 -13.40 -3.79
CA LEU A 450 -21.75 -13.46 -4.04
C LEU A 450 -22.38 -14.83 -3.79
N GLU A 451 -21.63 -15.92 -3.98
CA GLU A 451 -22.09 -17.32 -3.76
C GLU A 451 -23.40 -17.68 -4.49
N GLY A 452 -23.43 -17.61 -5.82
CA GLY A 452 -24.57 -18.07 -6.61
C GLY A 452 -24.95 -17.15 -7.77
N GLU A 453 -26.12 -17.40 -8.37
CA GLU A 453 -26.71 -16.61 -9.44
C GLU A 453 -27.99 -15.92 -8.96
N LEU A 454 -28.22 -14.69 -9.39
CA LEU A 454 -29.41 -13.91 -9.07
C LEU A 454 -30.04 -13.35 -10.36
N PRO A 455 -31.32 -13.56 -10.59
CA PRO A 455 -32.02 -12.95 -11.72
C PRO A 455 -31.89 -11.43 -11.71
N GLY A 456 -31.52 -10.84 -12.85
CA GLY A 456 -31.29 -9.40 -12.96
C GLY A 456 -29.87 -8.95 -12.64
N LEU A 457 -28.98 -9.85 -12.16
CA LEU A 457 -27.58 -9.59 -11.92
C LEU A 457 -26.72 -10.45 -12.86
N ARG A 458 -25.94 -9.78 -13.72
CA ARG A 458 -24.86 -10.41 -14.48
C ARG A 458 -23.54 -10.09 -13.79
N VAL A 459 -22.69 -11.09 -13.61
CA VAL A 459 -21.36 -10.94 -13.00
C VAL A 459 -20.30 -11.44 -13.94
N ASP A 460 -19.28 -10.63 -14.21
CA ASP A 460 -18.09 -11.03 -14.94
C ASP A 460 -16.83 -10.31 -14.41
N ARG A 461 -15.70 -10.58 -15.07
CA ARG A 461 -14.45 -9.84 -14.82
C ARG A 461 -13.75 -9.53 -16.14
N ILE A 462 -13.02 -8.45 -16.18
CA ILE A 462 -12.07 -8.15 -17.24
C ILE A 462 -10.80 -8.96 -16.96
N ASP A 463 -10.62 -10.06 -17.69
CA ASP A 463 -9.43 -10.91 -17.58
C ASP A 463 -8.38 -10.43 -18.59
N PRO A 464 -7.21 -9.91 -18.14
CA PRO A 464 -6.22 -9.35 -19.05
C PRO A 464 -5.76 -10.33 -20.12
N LYS A 465 -5.54 -11.60 -19.76
CA LYS A 465 -5.07 -12.63 -20.72
C LYS A 465 -6.09 -12.92 -21.80
N VAL A 466 -7.35 -13.06 -21.39
CA VAL A 466 -8.47 -13.34 -22.34
C VAL A 466 -8.70 -12.15 -23.27
N GLU A 467 -8.67 -10.94 -22.73
CA GLU A 467 -8.89 -9.73 -23.54
C GLU A 467 -7.69 -9.45 -24.46
N THR A 468 -6.46 -9.72 -24.02
CA THR A 468 -5.26 -9.61 -24.87
C THR A 468 -5.36 -10.59 -26.04
N GLN A 469 -5.69 -11.86 -25.79
CA GLN A 469 -5.83 -12.83 -26.87
C GLN A 469 -6.94 -12.41 -27.85
N ARG A 470 -8.08 -11.96 -27.34
CA ARG A 470 -9.18 -11.44 -28.18
C ARG A 470 -8.76 -10.24 -29.03
N TYR A 471 -7.96 -9.34 -28.46
CA TYR A 471 -7.43 -8.17 -29.17
C TYR A 471 -6.44 -8.60 -30.27
N VAL A 472 -5.49 -9.49 -29.94
CA VAL A 472 -4.52 -10.03 -30.91
C VAL A 472 -5.24 -10.70 -32.07
N ASP A 473 -6.22 -11.59 -31.80
CA ASP A 473 -6.99 -12.28 -32.84
C ASP A 473 -7.72 -11.30 -33.76
N LYS A 474 -8.33 -10.26 -33.17
CA LYS A 474 -9.01 -9.19 -33.94
C LYS A 474 -8.04 -8.40 -34.80
N MET A 475 -6.87 -8.04 -34.28
CA MET A 475 -5.88 -7.28 -35.02
C MET A 475 -5.22 -8.10 -36.13
N MET A 476 -4.94 -9.39 -35.87
CA MET A 476 -4.47 -10.32 -36.88
C MET A 476 -5.52 -10.48 -38.00
N ALA A 477 -6.79 -10.71 -37.67
CA ALA A 477 -7.86 -10.82 -38.66
C ALA A 477 -8.02 -9.55 -39.52
N ALA A 478 -7.79 -8.36 -38.94
CA ALA A 478 -7.95 -7.09 -39.64
C ALA A 478 -6.73 -6.68 -40.48
N LYS A 479 -5.50 -6.99 -40.02
CA LYS A 479 -4.26 -6.48 -40.61
C LYS A 479 -3.48 -7.53 -41.40
N SER A 480 -3.66 -8.85 -41.16
CA SER A 480 -2.92 -9.88 -41.87
C SER A 480 -3.36 -10.15 -43.31
N PRO A 481 -4.58 -9.80 -43.79
CA PRO A 481 -4.92 -9.97 -45.20
C PRO A 481 -3.99 -9.16 -46.11
N GLY A 482 -3.17 -9.85 -46.91
CA GLY A 482 -2.22 -9.24 -47.84
C GLY A 482 -0.77 -9.21 -47.37
N LEU A 483 -0.49 -9.60 -46.14
CA LEU A 483 0.86 -9.74 -45.59
C LEU A 483 1.42 -11.14 -45.92
N ASP A 484 2.72 -11.21 -46.17
CA ASP A 484 3.42 -12.49 -46.28
C ASP A 484 3.67 -13.13 -44.89
N ALA A 485 4.23 -14.34 -44.87
CA ALA A 485 4.41 -15.09 -43.64
C ALA A 485 5.43 -14.42 -42.67
N GLU A 486 6.42 -13.71 -43.21
CA GLU A 486 7.43 -13.00 -42.39
C GLU A 486 6.83 -11.72 -41.80
N GLU A 487 6.06 -10.97 -42.58
CA GLU A 487 5.34 -9.80 -42.12
C GLU A 487 4.25 -10.14 -41.07
N GLN A 488 3.56 -11.28 -41.23
CA GLN A 488 2.61 -11.78 -40.24
C GLN A 488 3.30 -12.17 -38.92
N ALA A 489 4.48 -12.79 -39.00
CA ALA A 489 5.26 -13.13 -37.80
C ALA A 489 5.72 -11.87 -37.05
N LEU A 490 6.19 -10.85 -37.77
CA LEU A 490 6.57 -9.55 -37.18
C LEU A 490 5.37 -8.84 -36.53
N LEU A 491 4.22 -8.83 -37.18
CA LEU A 491 3.00 -8.27 -36.61
C LEU A 491 2.60 -9.01 -35.34
N LEU A 492 2.70 -10.33 -35.31
CA LEU A 492 2.37 -11.15 -34.15
C LEU A 492 3.37 -10.91 -32.99
N GLU A 493 4.65 -10.72 -33.31
CA GLU A 493 5.67 -10.39 -32.32
C GLU A 493 5.41 -9.01 -31.68
N ASP A 494 5.08 -8.00 -32.49
CA ASP A 494 4.70 -6.66 -32.00
C ASP A 494 3.46 -6.70 -31.10
N LEU A 495 2.44 -7.50 -31.48
CA LEU A 495 1.23 -7.71 -30.70
C LEU A 495 1.44 -8.55 -29.40
N ARG A 496 2.61 -9.12 -29.17
CA ARG A 496 3.00 -9.79 -27.91
C ARG A 496 3.65 -8.85 -26.91
N SER A 497 3.79 -7.57 -27.25
CA SER A 497 4.36 -6.59 -26.32
C SER A 497 3.48 -6.41 -25.07
N PRO A 498 4.06 -6.09 -23.91
CA PRO A 498 3.30 -5.78 -22.69
C PRO A 498 2.28 -4.65 -22.89
N CYS A 499 2.57 -3.69 -23.77
CA CYS A 499 1.65 -2.59 -24.12
C CYS A 499 0.32 -3.09 -24.73
N THR A 500 0.35 -4.23 -25.42
CA THR A 500 -0.85 -4.81 -26.01
C THR A 500 -1.87 -5.25 -24.97
N GLU A 501 -1.40 -5.75 -23.82
CA GLU A 501 -2.26 -6.10 -22.70
C GLU A 501 -3.00 -4.85 -22.17
N GLU A 502 -2.31 -3.74 -21.98
CA GLU A 502 -2.92 -2.49 -21.50
C GLU A 502 -3.99 -1.97 -22.47
N VAL A 503 -3.68 -2.00 -23.77
CA VAL A 503 -4.63 -1.59 -24.83
C VAL A 503 -5.85 -2.52 -24.86
N ALA A 504 -5.65 -3.83 -24.73
CA ALA A 504 -6.73 -4.81 -24.73
C ALA A 504 -7.67 -4.64 -23.52
N VAL A 505 -7.10 -4.45 -22.32
CA VAL A 505 -7.84 -4.16 -21.09
C VAL A 505 -8.61 -2.86 -21.21
N PHE A 506 -8.00 -1.82 -21.79
CA PHE A 506 -8.66 -0.55 -22.05
C PHE A 506 -9.87 -0.69 -23.00
N HIS A 507 -9.75 -1.48 -24.06
CA HIS A 507 -10.88 -1.75 -24.96
C HIS A 507 -12.02 -2.52 -24.25
N ALA A 508 -11.67 -3.47 -23.39
CA ALA A 508 -12.65 -4.19 -22.59
C ALA A 508 -13.36 -3.26 -21.60
N PHE A 509 -12.62 -2.43 -20.89
CA PHE A 509 -13.15 -1.40 -20.01
C PHE A 509 -14.11 -0.45 -20.75
N SER A 510 -13.71 0.07 -21.92
CA SER A 510 -14.52 0.97 -22.74
C SER A 510 -15.84 0.33 -23.18
N ARG A 511 -15.82 -0.97 -23.45
CA ARG A 511 -17.02 -1.76 -23.78
C ARG A 511 -17.96 -1.83 -22.59
N VAL A 512 -17.44 -2.22 -21.41
CA VAL A 512 -18.21 -2.30 -20.16
C VAL A 512 -18.81 -0.94 -19.78
N VAL A 513 -18.01 0.14 -19.83
CA VAL A 513 -18.50 1.51 -19.62
C VAL A 513 -19.66 1.85 -20.54
N SER A 514 -19.63 1.38 -21.78
CA SER A 514 -20.69 1.65 -22.77
C SER A 514 -22.03 0.93 -22.50
N GLU A 515 -22.02 -0.18 -21.78
CA GLU A 515 -23.21 -0.94 -21.40
C GLU A 515 -24.13 -0.16 -20.44
N GLY A 516 -23.58 0.77 -19.67
CA GLY A 516 -24.33 1.67 -18.78
C GLY A 516 -25.39 2.55 -19.46
N ARG A 517 -25.55 2.45 -20.79
CA ARG A 517 -26.62 3.14 -21.54
C ARG A 517 -27.97 2.42 -21.46
N SER A 518 -27.97 1.15 -21.13
CA SER A 518 -29.19 0.31 -21.16
C SER A 518 -29.45 -0.41 -19.84
N ALA A 519 -28.46 -0.47 -18.96
CA ALA A 519 -28.55 -1.12 -17.66
C ALA A 519 -27.64 -0.39 -16.67
N PHE A 520 -27.72 -0.73 -15.41
CA PHE A 520 -26.68 -0.31 -14.46
C PHE A 520 -25.43 -1.17 -14.65
N VAL A 521 -24.28 -0.51 -14.75
CA VAL A 521 -22.97 -1.14 -14.64
C VAL A 521 -22.37 -0.75 -13.31
N VAL A 522 -22.04 -1.73 -12.48
CA VAL A 522 -21.26 -1.53 -11.24
C VAL A 522 -19.87 -2.08 -11.48
N LEU A 523 -18.88 -1.22 -11.44
CA LEU A 523 -17.49 -1.58 -11.70
C LEU A 523 -16.67 -1.52 -10.42
N ASP A 524 -16.23 -2.70 -9.95
CA ASP A 524 -15.23 -2.84 -8.89
C ASP A 524 -13.86 -2.60 -9.50
N THR A 525 -13.17 -1.55 -9.07
CA THR A 525 -11.90 -1.17 -9.69
C THR A 525 -10.71 -1.78 -8.95
N ALA A 526 -9.64 -2.07 -9.71
CA ALA A 526 -8.33 -2.36 -9.14
C ALA A 526 -7.86 -1.22 -8.22
N PRO A 527 -6.92 -1.46 -7.29
CA PRO A 527 -6.32 -0.40 -6.48
C PRO A 527 -5.81 0.77 -7.33
N THR A 528 -5.86 1.96 -6.76
CA THR A 528 -5.76 3.28 -7.41
C THR A 528 -4.81 3.44 -8.60
N GLY A 529 -3.62 2.82 -8.60
CA GLY A 529 -2.64 2.96 -9.68
C GLY A 529 -3.15 2.47 -11.06
N HIS A 530 -3.72 1.28 -11.12
CA HIS A 530 -4.26 0.74 -12.39
C HIS A 530 -5.50 1.48 -12.88
N SER A 531 -6.33 1.99 -11.97
CA SER A 531 -7.52 2.75 -12.34
C SER A 531 -7.15 4.12 -12.94
N LEU A 532 -6.09 4.77 -12.44
CA LEU A 532 -5.57 6.01 -13.00
C LEU A 532 -4.93 5.78 -14.37
N LEU A 533 -4.17 4.70 -14.56
CA LEU A 533 -3.61 4.33 -15.88
C LEU A 533 -4.72 4.10 -16.92
N LEU A 534 -5.84 3.48 -16.54
CA LEU A 534 -7.01 3.35 -17.41
C LEU A 534 -7.63 4.72 -17.74
N MET A 535 -7.62 5.67 -16.81
CA MET A 535 -8.11 7.03 -17.04
C MET A 535 -7.16 7.84 -17.93
N ASP A 536 -5.85 7.71 -17.77
CA ASP A 536 -4.85 8.33 -18.65
C ASP A 536 -4.94 7.75 -20.07
N ALA A 537 -5.13 6.44 -20.20
CA ALA A 537 -5.38 5.79 -21.48
C ALA A 537 -6.68 6.30 -22.15
N THR A 538 -7.76 6.55 -21.34
CA THR A 538 -8.99 7.19 -21.87
C THR A 538 -8.74 8.60 -22.34
N GLY A 539 -7.89 9.37 -21.66
CA GLY A 539 -7.51 10.73 -22.05
C GLY A 539 -6.69 10.75 -23.33
N ALA A 540 -5.70 9.88 -23.47
CA ALA A 540 -4.91 9.72 -24.68
C ALA A 540 -5.77 9.30 -25.88
N TYR A 541 -6.62 8.30 -25.71
CA TYR A 541 -7.58 7.86 -26.71
C TYR A 541 -8.56 8.97 -27.12
N HIS A 542 -9.07 9.74 -26.16
CA HIS A 542 -9.92 10.90 -26.43
C HIS A 542 -9.22 11.93 -27.33
N ARG A 543 -7.99 12.31 -26.99
CA ARG A 543 -7.19 13.27 -27.80
C ARG A 543 -6.96 12.76 -29.20
N GLN A 544 -6.62 11.49 -29.36
CA GLN A 544 -6.41 10.87 -30.68
C GLN A 544 -7.69 10.87 -31.52
N MET A 545 -8.81 10.43 -30.94
CA MET A 545 -10.10 10.40 -31.63
C MET A 545 -10.57 11.80 -32.04
N MET A 546 -10.37 12.80 -31.18
CA MET A 546 -10.73 14.19 -31.50
C MET A 546 -9.80 14.78 -32.58
N ALA A 547 -8.52 14.41 -32.61
CA ALA A 547 -7.60 14.83 -33.66
C ALA A 547 -7.94 14.19 -35.03
N GLU A 548 -8.28 12.91 -35.07
CA GLU A 548 -8.56 12.18 -36.30
C GLU A 548 -9.94 12.49 -36.90
N TYR A 549 -10.95 12.64 -36.05
CA TYR A 549 -12.37 12.70 -36.49
C TYR A 549 -13.08 14.00 -36.12
N GLY A 550 -12.55 14.83 -35.22
CA GLY A 550 -13.21 16.03 -34.70
C GLY A 550 -13.56 17.09 -35.76
N SER A 551 -12.89 17.06 -36.94
CA SER A 551 -13.12 18.00 -38.07
C SER A 551 -13.92 17.37 -39.23
N ARG A 552 -14.19 16.06 -39.23
CA ARG A 552 -14.74 15.33 -40.38
C ARG A 552 -16.08 14.65 -40.14
N SER A 553 -16.58 14.57 -38.90
CA SER A 553 -17.79 13.81 -38.57
C SER A 553 -18.94 14.74 -38.22
N THR A 554 -20.11 14.54 -38.90
CA THR A 554 -21.41 15.15 -38.56
C THR A 554 -22.12 14.42 -37.40
N GLY A 555 -21.49 13.37 -36.81
CA GLY A 555 -22.01 12.61 -35.69
C GLY A 555 -21.29 12.97 -34.37
N HIS A 556 -22.05 13.06 -33.27
CA HIS A 556 -21.46 13.21 -31.93
C HIS A 556 -20.65 11.97 -31.56
N ILE A 557 -19.34 12.08 -31.55
CA ILE A 557 -18.44 11.05 -31.03
C ILE A 557 -18.43 11.17 -29.51
N VAL A 558 -18.94 10.18 -28.80
CA VAL A 558 -18.89 10.10 -27.34
C VAL A 558 -17.78 9.12 -26.93
N THR A 559 -16.70 9.64 -26.41
CA THR A 559 -15.57 8.84 -25.94
C THR A 559 -15.81 8.29 -24.52
N PRO A 560 -15.08 7.25 -24.09
CA PRO A 560 -15.13 6.77 -22.70
C PRO A 560 -14.89 7.88 -21.66
N LEU A 561 -13.92 8.76 -21.91
CA LEU A 561 -13.63 9.90 -21.01
C LEU A 561 -14.85 10.83 -20.86
N MET A 562 -15.51 11.19 -21.95
CA MET A 562 -16.72 12.03 -21.88
C MET A 562 -17.83 11.41 -21.05
N ARG A 563 -17.94 10.07 -21.07
CA ARG A 563 -18.90 9.36 -20.20
C ARG A 563 -18.49 9.37 -18.75
N LEU A 564 -17.20 9.22 -18.46
CA LEU A 564 -16.69 9.30 -17.10
C LEU A 564 -16.88 10.71 -16.49
N GLN A 565 -16.78 11.74 -17.32
CA GLN A 565 -16.99 13.15 -16.92
C GLN A 565 -18.47 13.54 -16.81
N ASP A 566 -19.38 12.77 -17.41
CA ASP A 566 -20.82 13.03 -17.33
C ASP A 566 -21.37 12.58 -15.97
N ALA A 567 -21.61 13.54 -15.09
CA ALA A 567 -22.13 13.29 -13.75
C ALA A 567 -23.57 12.70 -13.74
N ALA A 568 -24.34 12.83 -14.83
CA ALA A 568 -25.64 12.17 -14.96
C ALA A 568 -25.45 10.67 -15.23
N TYR A 569 -24.46 10.31 -16.03
CA TYR A 569 -24.16 8.95 -16.43
C TYR A 569 -23.31 8.18 -15.43
N THR A 570 -22.26 8.81 -14.89
CA THR A 570 -21.25 8.16 -14.05
C THR A 570 -21.34 8.63 -12.60
N LYS A 571 -21.39 7.69 -11.67
CA LYS A 571 -21.32 7.92 -10.21
C LYS A 571 -20.08 7.23 -9.67
N ILE A 572 -19.10 8.02 -9.26
CA ILE A 572 -17.89 7.48 -8.61
C ILE A 572 -18.09 7.47 -7.10
N ILE A 573 -17.92 6.29 -6.50
CA ILE A 573 -18.02 6.04 -5.07
C ILE A 573 -16.62 5.78 -4.54
N LEU A 574 -16.13 6.66 -3.66
CA LEU A 574 -14.84 6.49 -2.99
C LEU A 574 -15.03 5.72 -1.69
N VAL A 575 -14.38 4.56 -1.57
CA VAL A 575 -14.43 3.74 -0.35
C VAL A 575 -13.16 3.94 0.46
N THR A 576 -13.33 4.17 1.76
CA THR A 576 -12.22 4.34 2.70
C THR A 576 -12.50 3.63 4.04
N LEU A 577 -11.46 3.50 4.87
CA LEU A 577 -11.57 3.10 6.27
C LEU A 577 -11.49 4.35 7.17
N PRO A 578 -11.97 4.28 8.43
CA PRO A 578 -11.96 5.40 9.37
C PRO A 578 -10.57 5.64 9.99
N GLU A 579 -9.53 5.64 9.18
CA GLU A 579 -8.13 5.81 9.59
C GLU A 579 -7.48 6.93 8.76
N VAL A 580 -6.46 7.59 9.31
CA VAL A 580 -5.81 8.75 8.67
C VAL A 580 -5.32 8.44 7.27
N THR A 581 -4.51 7.39 7.13
CA THR A 581 -3.90 7.01 5.85
C THR A 581 -4.92 6.67 4.75
N PRO A 582 -5.92 5.79 4.96
CA PRO A 582 -6.95 5.53 3.96
C PRO A 582 -7.74 6.76 3.54
N VAL A 583 -8.06 7.66 4.50
CA VAL A 583 -8.78 8.91 4.21
C VAL A 583 -7.92 9.87 3.38
N SER A 584 -6.65 10.05 3.74
CA SER A 584 -5.72 10.90 2.97
C SER A 584 -5.51 10.37 1.55
N GLN A 585 -5.40 9.05 1.38
CA GLN A 585 -5.27 8.40 0.06
C GLN A 585 -6.54 8.53 -0.79
N ALA A 586 -7.72 8.44 -0.17
CA ALA A 586 -8.98 8.68 -0.88
C ALA A 586 -9.11 10.17 -1.28
N ALA A 587 -8.61 11.10 -0.46
CA ALA A 587 -8.56 12.52 -0.80
C ALA A 587 -7.63 12.79 -1.97
N ALA A 588 -6.43 12.22 -1.98
CA ALA A 588 -5.50 12.33 -3.11
C ALA A 588 -6.13 11.78 -4.41
N LEU A 589 -6.77 10.61 -4.33
CA LEU A 589 -7.50 10.05 -5.48
C LEU A 589 -8.63 10.98 -5.96
N GLN A 590 -9.36 11.62 -5.05
CA GLN A 590 -10.37 12.62 -5.41
C GLN A 590 -9.76 13.80 -6.16
N ASP A 591 -8.60 14.28 -5.74
CA ASP A 591 -7.91 15.40 -6.40
C ASP A 591 -7.43 14.99 -7.81
N ASP A 592 -6.98 13.75 -8.00
CA ASP A 592 -6.64 13.20 -9.32
C ASP A 592 -7.86 13.13 -10.23
N LEU A 593 -8.99 12.66 -9.73
CA LEU A 593 -10.26 12.64 -10.45
C LEU A 593 -10.72 14.04 -10.84
N ARG A 594 -10.61 15.00 -9.93
CA ARG A 594 -10.96 16.41 -10.18
C ARG A 594 -10.06 17.04 -11.24
N ARG A 595 -8.77 16.71 -11.27
CA ARG A 595 -7.86 17.12 -12.37
C ARG A 595 -8.31 16.59 -13.73
N ALA A 596 -8.92 15.41 -13.76
CA ALA A 596 -9.55 14.86 -14.96
C ALA A 596 -10.97 15.39 -15.21
N SER A 597 -11.44 16.40 -14.47
CA SER A 597 -12.80 16.95 -14.51
C SER A 597 -13.89 15.94 -14.14
N ILE A 598 -13.57 15.02 -13.21
CA ILE A 598 -14.48 14.01 -12.69
C ILE A 598 -14.71 14.28 -11.20
N GLU A 599 -15.95 14.59 -10.81
CA GLU A 599 -16.29 14.82 -9.40
C GLU A 599 -16.86 13.55 -8.79
N PRO A 600 -16.28 13.02 -7.69
CA PRO A 600 -16.84 11.89 -6.96
C PRO A 600 -18.26 12.17 -6.47
N TYR A 601 -19.14 11.18 -6.60
CA TYR A 601 -20.54 11.28 -6.20
C TYR A 601 -20.72 11.18 -4.69
N ALA A 602 -20.04 10.21 -4.07
CA ALA A 602 -20.14 9.93 -2.64
C ALA A 602 -18.88 9.27 -2.09
N TRP A 603 -18.73 9.36 -0.77
CA TRP A 603 -17.76 8.58 -0.01
C TRP A 603 -18.47 7.52 0.83
N VAL A 604 -17.88 6.33 0.94
CA VAL A 604 -18.33 5.25 1.82
C VAL A 604 -17.25 4.97 2.85
N LEU A 605 -17.56 5.26 4.11
CA LEU A 605 -16.73 4.92 5.25
C LEU A 605 -17.07 3.50 5.70
N ASN A 606 -16.17 2.57 5.41
CA ASN A 606 -16.38 1.14 5.70
C ASN A 606 -15.75 0.74 7.03
N LYS A 607 -16.30 -0.29 7.67
CA LYS A 607 -15.86 -0.84 8.95
C LYS A 607 -15.83 0.19 10.10
N SER A 608 -16.82 1.05 10.17
CA SER A 608 -16.96 2.02 11.25
C SER A 608 -17.26 1.32 12.57
N VAL A 609 -16.35 1.44 13.53
CA VAL A 609 -16.55 0.94 14.90
C VAL A 609 -17.51 1.85 15.65
N LEU A 610 -17.50 3.14 15.34
CA LEU A 610 -18.46 4.11 15.88
C LEU A 610 -19.89 3.73 15.52
N ALA A 611 -20.15 3.37 14.26
CA ALA A 611 -21.48 2.95 13.80
C ALA A 611 -21.89 1.57 14.34
N ALA A 612 -20.93 0.69 14.63
CA ALA A 612 -21.19 -0.62 15.23
C ALA A 612 -21.51 -0.53 16.73
N GLY A 613 -20.92 0.45 17.41
CA GLY A 613 -20.97 0.60 18.86
C GLY A 613 -20.03 -0.39 19.59
N THR A 614 -19.29 0.10 20.57
CA THR A 614 -18.38 -0.72 21.39
C THR A 614 -18.21 -0.11 22.77
N GLN A 615 -17.97 -0.97 23.77
CA GLN A 615 -17.61 -0.62 25.14
C GLN A 615 -16.18 -1.07 25.49
N ASP A 616 -15.51 -1.81 24.61
CA ASP A 616 -14.13 -2.23 24.82
C ASP A 616 -13.21 -0.99 24.88
N PRO A 617 -12.38 -0.83 25.94
CA PRO A 617 -11.58 0.37 26.15
C PRO A 617 -10.61 0.69 25.01
N LEU A 618 -9.99 -0.32 24.38
CA LEU A 618 -9.07 -0.12 23.27
C LEU A 618 -9.80 0.37 22.02
N LEU A 619 -10.91 -0.27 21.69
CA LEU A 619 -11.74 0.14 20.55
C LEU A 619 -12.38 1.51 20.80
N ALA A 620 -12.86 1.77 22.01
CA ALA A 620 -13.41 3.08 22.42
C ALA A 620 -12.37 4.21 22.28
N ALA A 621 -11.11 3.96 22.63
CA ALA A 621 -10.04 4.94 22.44
C ALA A 621 -9.81 5.27 20.95
N ARG A 622 -10.01 4.31 20.03
CA ARG A 622 -9.91 4.54 18.57
C ARG A 622 -11.06 5.40 18.02
N LEU A 623 -12.22 5.43 18.67
CA LEU A 623 -13.37 6.23 18.20
C LEU A 623 -13.05 7.73 18.08
N ALA A 624 -12.15 8.26 18.91
CA ALA A 624 -11.70 9.64 18.78
C ALA A 624 -10.96 9.91 17.47
N GLY A 625 -10.15 8.96 16.99
CA GLY A 625 -9.50 9.01 15.69
C GLY A 625 -10.53 8.94 14.55
N GLU A 626 -11.45 7.99 14.62
CA GLU A 626 -12.51 7.81 13.64
C GLU A 626 -13.36 9.10 13.48
N ARG A 627 -13.78 9.70 14.59
CA ARG A 627 -14.52 10.97 14.57
C ARG A 627 -13.75 12.09 13.86
N ARG A 628 -12.47 12.26 14.20
CA ARG A 628 -11.63 13.26 13.51
C ARG A 628 -11.60 13.06 12.00
N GLN A 629 -11.54 11.80 11.53
CA GLN A 629 -11.56 11.53 10.10
C GLN A 629 -12.94 11.85 9.48
N MET A 630 -14.03 11.53 10.16
CA MET A 630 -15.38 11.87 9.71
C MET A 630 -15.57 13.39 9.63
N GLU A 631 -15.12 14.13 10.63
CA GLU A 631 -15.15 15.60 10.64
C GLU A 631 -14.31 16.17 9.49
N ARG A 632 -13.11 15.62 9.26
CA ARG A 632 -12.24 16.02 8.14
C ARG A 632 -12.92 15.78 6.79
N MET A 633 -13.58 14.64 6.61
CA MET A 633 -14.35 14.34 5.41
C MET A 633 -15.52 15.30 5.21
N ALA A 634 -16.26 15.60 6.26
CA ALA A 634 -17.42 16.50 6.23
C ALA A 634 -17.02 17.97 6.03
N ALA A 635 -15.84 18.40 6.47
CA ALA A 635 -15.34 19.77 6.38
C ALA A 635 -15.00 20.26 4.95
N GLY A 636 -15.25 19.45 3.90
CA GLY A 636 -15.10 19.88 2.50
C GLY A 636 -14.52 18.85 1.54
N MET A 637 -14.18 17.64 2.02
CA MET A 637 -13.73 16.57 1.13
C MET A 637 -14.89 15.90 0.43
N ALA A 638 -15.94 15.50 1.16
CA ALA A 638 -17.05 14.72 0.66
C ALA A 638 -18.36 15.50 0.69
N LYS A 639 -19.10 15.49 -0.43
CA LYS A 639 -20.47 16.07 -0.50
C LYS A 639 -21.52 15.16 0.13
N ARG A 640 -21.31 13.86 0.06
CA ARG A 640 -22.16 12.81 0.62
C ARG A 640 -21.30 11.76 1.27
N ILE A 641 -21.62 11.37 2.51
CA ILE A 641 -20.91 10.36 3.27
C ILE A 641 -21.91 9.30 3.70
N PHE A 642 -21.60 8.05 3.37
CA PHE A 642 -22.36 6.88 3.79
C PHE A 642 -21.48 5.99 4.63
N THR A 643 -22.05 5.25 5.57
CA THR A 643 -21.28 4.48 6.55
C THR A 643 -21.72 3.02 6.58
N ILE A 644 -20.75 2.13 6.62
CA ILE A 644 -20.98 0.71 6.88
C ILE A 644 -20.36 0.41 8.26
N PRO A 645 -21.16 -0.08 9.22
CA PRO A 645 -20.64 -0.45 10.52
C PRO A 645 -19.65 -1.62 10.40
N TRP A 646 -18.79 -1.79 11.39
CA TRP A 646 -18.08 -3.03 11.58
C TRP A 646 -19.09 -4.17 11.79
N LEU A 647 -18.97 -5.25 11.00
CA LEU A 647 -19.92 -6.34 11.03
C LEU A 647 -19.36 -7.50 11.83
N ILE A 648 -20.20 -8.08 12.70
CA ILE A 648 -19.86 -9.26 13.50
C ILE A 648 -19.57 -10.49 12.62
N ARG A 649 -20.20 -10.55 11.45
CA ARG A 649 -19.95 -11.59 10.45
C ARG A 649 -19.52 -10.95 9.12
N PRO A 650 -18.53 -11.54 8.43
CA PRO A 650 -18.17 -11.07 7.08
C PRO A 650 -19.40 -11.11 6.17
N PRO A 651 -19.67 -10.07 5.39
CA PRO A 651 -20.80 -10.03 4.46
C PRO A 651 -20.45 -10.83 3.19
N VAL A 652 -20.59 -12.15 3.27
CA VAL A 652 -20.36 -13.08 2.15
C VAL A 652 -21.69 -13.73 1.78
N GLY A 653 -21.92 -13.90 0.50
CA GLY A 653 -23.18 -14.41 -0.06
C GLY A 653 -24.30 -13.37 -0.11
N PHE A 654 -25.29 -13.65 -0.96
CA PHE A 654 -26.41 -12.74 -1.23
C PHE A 654 -27.17 -12.28 0.02
N ILE A 655 -27.35 -13.15 1.01
CA ILE A 655 -28.14 -12.87 2.21
C ILE A 655 -27.43 -11.81 3.07
N GLU A 656 -26.17 -12.00 3.37
CA GLU A 656 -25.43 -11.09 4.25
C GLU A 656 -25.12 -9.75 3.57
N LEU A 657 -24.78 -9.76 2.29
CA LEU A 657 -24.61 -8.54 1.50
C LEU A 657 -25.90 -7.73 1.37
N SER A 658 -27.03 -8.41 1.19
CA SER A 658 -28.34 -7.76 1.08
C SER A 658 -28.72 -6.98 2.33
N LYS A 659 -28.30 -7.42 3.53
CA LYS A 659 -28.54 -6.71 4.79
C LYS A 659 -27.93 -5.32 4.84
N LEU A 660 -26.86 -5.07 4.07
CA LEU A 660 -26.21 -3.76 3.99
C LEU A 660 -27.02 -2.71 3.24
N VAL A 661 -27.92 -3.16 2.35
CA VAL A 661 -28.66 -2.31 1.41
C VAL A 661 -30.19 -2.47 1.53
N SER A 662 -30.64 -3.31 2.47
CA SER A 662 -32.06 -3.48 2.76
C SER A 662 -32.57 -2.27 3.54
N ARG A 663 -33.72 -1.74 3.13
CA ARG A 663 -34.45 -0.72 3.89
C ARG A 663 -34.74 -1.25 5.31
N LYS A 664 -34.35 -0.50 6.30
CA LYS A 664 -34.67 -0.78 7.71
C LYS A 664 -36.16 -0.59 7.97
#